data_0fb75a56270eb84e1d4c2c580ee0724f
#
_entry.id   0fb75a56270eb84e1d4c2c580ee0724f
#
_cell.length_a   1.000
_cell.length_b   1.000
_cell.length_c   1.000
_cell.angle_alpha   90.00
_cell.angle_beta   90.00
_cell.angle_gamma   90.00
#
_symmetry.space_group_name_H-M   'P 1'
#
loop_
_entity.id
_entity.type
_entity.pdbx_description
1 polymer ?
#
loop_
_entity_poly.entity_id
_entity_poly.type
_entity_poly.pdbx_seq_one_letter_code
_entity_poly.pdbx_strand_id
1 'polypeptide(L)'
;MEQESFKILEYKRILSRLREKAGTTLGKELAGGLLPSGDREEVRERLQQTAEAVYVSSMAQPPLGGIKDIRESIKKVGLGAVLAPDELLDILTTMYAMREMKRFFKELEAEAPILKNWARSLEILGQLEKDLEHIVDEHGNLRDDASVELKRIRREIRSSQAKIKDHLAGLLHNNEYQKYFQEAIVTMRGDRYVLPVKQEYRQHFPGIVHDQSATGSTLFIEPMAVVNLNNDIKQLTAAERHEVERILRAASQKIRKNDSQLMDNCEIMAQVDFAFAKANLAYEMKATEPVLNEAGVTKLMSARHPLLPPDKVVPIDITIGDSYSMLLVTGPNTGGKTVSMKTFGLLVLMAQSGLFLPVESGSEIAVYSNIYADIGDEQSIEQSLSTFSAHMTHLVSILDKVEPEDLVLLDELGAGTDPEEGAALAMAILERLLTIKATVLATTHYSELKTFAFGREGIENACVEFDVATLRPTYRLLIGIPGASNAFAISRRLGLSESLIIRAKQLIQADHAQFEQVINQLEKEKMLYEQMNADIETRLRRAEQMEAKAEALRVELNQKKADILRRAKDEGAALVRRMRRESEEVISQLKEQFNDQGIQKRQAAIQAARDQINEAAGKVRPGIVSVKAFRKPVDLKTLEPGDIIYVTKLDQKGTVLSIRGKELEVQLGSLKTNVKARDCKFVEKAPKEKPSAKGGANGSLSGGGGRKRGSSFISKAQEAHRDIDIRGMMVDEAEMVLGMFLDDSVMAGLSQVLIIHGKGTGALRKGVHAYLKRHRNVASFNFADMSEGGTGATLVELQ
;
A
#
# COMPACT_ATOMS: atom_id res chain seq x y z
N MET A 1 -3.60 -29.80 6.43
CA MET A 1 -3.71 -29.26 5.05
C MET A 1 -3.04 -30.22 4.07
N GLU A 2 -3.67 -30.50 2.93
CA GLU A 2 -3.16 -31.49 1.97
C GLU A 2 -2.05 -30.92 1.09
N GLN A 3 -0.96 -31.69 0.93
CA GLN A 3 0.18 -31.29 0.07
C GLN A 3 -0.18 -31.17 -1.41
N GLU A 4 -1.23 -31.87 -1.84
CA GLU A 4 -1.73 -31.84 -3.21
C GLU A 4 -2.31 -30.47 -3.57
N SER A 5 -3.08 -29.86 -2.66
CA SER A 5 -3.61 -28.50 -2.82
C SER A 5 -2.49 -27.45 -3.00
N PHE A 6 -1.34 -27.60 -2.31
CA PHE A 6 -0.20 -26.70 -2.49
C PHE A 6 0.42 -26.77 -3.89
N LYS A 7 0.42 -27.97 -4.49
CA LYS A 7 0.90 -28.15 -5.87
C LYS A 7 -0.08 -27.53 -6.88
N ILE A 8 -1.38 -27.80 -6.71
CA ILE A 8 -2.46 -27.32 -7.58
C ILE A 8 -2.52 -25.78 -7.58
N LEU A 9 -2.40 -25.16 -6.39
CA LEU A 9 -2.42 -23.72 -6.19
C LEU A 9 -1.05 -23.05 -6.45
N GLU A 10 -0.06 -23.80 -6.92
CA GLU A 10 1.27 -23.29 -7.26
C GLU A 10 2.01 -22.60 -6.08
N TYR A 11 1.67 -22.96 -4.83
CA TYR A 11 2.24 -22.35 -3.63
C TYR A 11 3.78 -22.47 -3.58
N LYS A 12 4.34 -23.55 -4.09
CA LYS A 12 5.79 -23.75 -4.19
C LYS A 12 6.50 -22.64 -4.98
N ARG A 13 5.83 -22.01 -5.95
CA ARG A 13 6.39 -20.87 -6.70
C ARG A 13 6.49 -19.62 -5.82
N ILE A 14 5.55 -19.42 -4.90
CA ILE A 14 5.64 -18.33 -3.89
C ILE A 14 6.81 -18.58 -2.96
N LEU A 15 6.97 -19.83 -2.47
CA LEU A 15 8.12 -20.19 -1.64
C LEU A 15 9.45 -20.00 -2.35
N SER A 16 9.54 -20.31 -3.65
CA SER A 16 10.74 -20.05 -4.45
C SER A 16 11.08 -18.57 -4.51
N ARG A 17 10.08 -17.70 -4.75
CA ARG A 17 10.26 -16.24 -4.73
C ARG A 17 10.66 -15.72 -3.34
N LEU A 18 10.04 -16.24 -2.28
CA LEU A 18 10.38 -15.90 -0.92
C LEU A 18 11.82 -16.29 -0.58
N ARG A 19 12.25 -17.48 -1.00
CA ARG A 19 13.63 -17.96 -0.84
C ARG A 19 14.65 -17.05 -1.51
N GLU A 20 14.33 -16.49 -2.68
CA GLU A 20 15.20 -15.53 -3.38
C GLU A 20 15.36 -14.20 -2.61
N LYS A 21 14.39 -13.85 -1.74
CA LYS A 21 14.43 -12.63 -0.92
C LYS A 21 15.22 -12.78 0.38
N ALA A 22 15.49 -14.01 0.82
CA ALA A 22 16.34 -14.27 1.99
C ALA A 22 17.82 -14.06 1.64
N GLY A 23 18.52 -13.34 2.51
CA GLY A 23 19.94 -13.02 2.33
C GLY A 23 20.88 -14.15 2.72
N THR A 24 20.47 -15.01 3.65
CA THR A 24 21.29 -16.08 4.22
C THR A 24 20.82 -17.47 3.81
N THR A 25 21.72 -18.46 3.87
CA THR A 25 21.36 -19.86 3.65
C THR A 25 20.29 -20.32 4.66
N LEU A 26 20.42 -19.89 5.92
CA LEU A 26 19.50 -20.21 6.99
C LEU A 26 18.08 -19.68 6.74
N GLY A 27 17.97 -18.41 6.38
CA GLY A 27 16.68 -17.80 6.01
C GLY A 27 16.07 -18.45 4.76
N LYS A 28 16.90 -18.86 3.78
CA LYS A 28 16.44 -19.60 2.58
C LYS A 28 15.85 -20.96 2.91
N GLU A 29 16.38 -21.66 3.91
CA GLU A 29 15.83 -22.93 4.39
C GLU A 29 14.45 -22.72 5.01
N LEU A 30 14.32 -21.74 5.91
CA LEU A 30 13.02 -21.41 6.52
C LEU A 30 11.98 -21.00 5.46
N ALA A 31 12.40 -20.17 4.49
CA ALA A 31 11.52 -19.76 3.40
C ALA A 31 11.05 -20.93 2.53
N GLY A 32 11.94 -21.89 2.23
CA GLY A 32 11.61 -23.07 1.44
C GLY A 32 10.75 -24.11 2.18
N GLY A 33 10.81 -24.13 3.50
CA GLY A 33 10.05 -25.04 4.38
C GLY A 33 8.78 -24.44 4.96
N LEU A 34 8.40 -23.21 4.58
CA LEU A 34 7.23 -22.53 5.13
C LEU A 34 5.94 -23.25 4.76
N LEU A 35 5.18 -23.67 5.78
CA LEU A 35 3.87 -24.29 5.63
C LEU A 35 2.79 -23.37 6.22
N PRO A 36 1.60 -23.30 5.59
CA PRO A 36 0.46 -22.57 6.13
C PRO A 36 -0.05 -23.25 7.40
N SER A 37 -0.51 -22.48 8.38
CA SER A 37 -1.09 -22.97 9.62
C SER A 37 -2.61 -22.80 9.62
N GLY A 38 -3.33 -23.75 10.24
CA GLY A 38 -4.75 -23.64 10.55
C GLY A 38 -5.01 -23.03 11.94
N ASP A 39 -3.97 -22.72 12.70
CA ASP A 39 -4.08 -22.08 14.01
C ASP A 39 -4.09 -20.54 13.86
N ARG A 40 -5.15 -19.91 14.34
CA ARG A 40 -5.36 -18.45 14.22
C ARG A 40 -4.31 -17.63 14.96
N GLU A 41 -3.91 -18.08 16.14
CA GLU A 41 -2.91 -17.35 16.94
C GLU A 41 -1.54 -17.44 16.28
N GLU A 42 -1.17 -18.59 15.76
CA GLU A 42 0.06 -18.76 15.01
C GLU A 42 0.08 -17.89 13.73
N VAL A 43 -1.03 -17.85 12.99
CA VAL A 43 -1.15 -17.00 11.80
C VAL A 43 -1.03 -15.53 12.17
N ARG A 44 -1.68 -15.10 13.25
CA ARG A 44 -1.61 -13.71 13.76
C ARG A 44 -0.17 -13.33 14.12
N GLU A 45 0.51 -14.18 14.86
CA GLU A 45 1.91 -13.95 15.22
C GLU A 45 2.82 -13.84 13.98
N ARG A 46 2.65 -14.77 13.02
CA ARG A 46 3.42 -14.76 11.77
C ARG A 46 3.17 -13.51 10.92
N LEU A 47 1.94 -13.02 10.85
CA LEU A 47 1.60 -11.76 10.17
C LEU A 47 2.19 -10.56 10.90
N GLN A 48 2.14 -10.55 12.24
CA GLN A 48 2.74 -9.49 13.03
C GLN A 48 4.27 -9.43 12.85
N GLN A 49 4.97 -10.59 12.81
CA GLN A 49 6.40 -10.64 12.47
C GLN A 49 6.68 -9.98 11.12
N THR A 50 5.82 -10.22 10.13
CA THR A 50 5.94 -9.60 8.80
C THR A 50 5.66 -8.10 8.85
N ALA A 51 4.64 -7.67 9.59
CA ALA A 51 4.29 -6.26 9.78
C ALA A 51 5.44 -5.48 10.43
N GLU A 52 6.03 -6.02 11.49
CA GLU A 52 7.20 -5.42 12.13
C GLU A 52 8.39 -5.31 11.16
N ALA A 53 8.66 -6.35 10.37
CA ALA A 53 9.75 -6.33 9.39
C ALA A 53 9.51 -5.33 8.27
N VAL A 54 8.27 -5.20 7.78
CA VAL A 54 7.87 -4.17 6.79
C VAL A 54 8.05 -2.78 7.39
N TYR A 55 7.61 -2.56 8.62
CA TYR A 55 7.73 -1.28 9.31
C TYR A 55 9.20 -0.89 9.53
N VAL A 56 10.03 -1.79 10.03
CA VAL A 56 11.48 -1.58 10.21
C VAL A 56 12.15 -1.29 8.86
N SER A 57 11.84 -2.06 7.81
CA SER A 57 12.40 -1.84 6.47
C SER A 57 12.06 -0.48 5.87
N SER A 58 10.95 0.15 6.28
CA SER A 58 10.58 1.49 5.86
C SER A 58 11.45 2.59 6.50
N MET A 59 12.07 2.31 7.65
CA MET A 59 12.90 3.25 8.40
C MET A 59 14.40 3.03 8.15
N ALA A 60 14.86 1.77 8.15
CA ALA A 60 16.27 1.43 8.03
C ALA A 60 16.45 0.01 7.46
N GLN A 61 17.57 -0.22 6.79
CA GLN A 61 17.93 -1.54 6.29
C GLN A 61 18.69 -2.34 7.38
N PRO A 62 18.27 -3.59 7.67
CA PRO A 62 18.95 -4.43 8.62
C PRO A 62 20.32 -4.90 8.08
N PRO A 63 21.35 -5.01 8.94
CA PRO A 63 22.68 -5.46 8.53
C PRO A 63 22.74 -7.00 8.41
N LEU A 64 22.20 -7.56 7.33
CA LEU A 64 22.18 -9.00 7.06
C LEU A 64 23.47 -9.52 6.37
N GLY A 65 24.40 -8.64 6.06
CA GLY A 65 25.68 -9.01 5.44
C GLY A 65 26.61 -9.75 6.41
N GLY A 66 27.42 -10.66 5.87
CA GLY A 66 28.44 -11.38 6.64
C GLY A 66 27.94 -12.61 7.41
N ILE A 67 26.67 -12.94 7.37
CA ILE A 67 26.12 -14.15 8.03
C ILE A 67 26.44 -15.37 7.15
N LYS A 68 27.21 -16.29 7.70
CA LYS A 68 27.54 -17.57 7.09
C LYS A 68 26.82 -18.72 7.79
N ASP A 69 26.61 -19.82 7.08
CA ASP A 69 26.08 -21.02 7.74
C ASP A 69 27.21 -21.77 8.46
N ILE A 70 27.31 -21.55 9.75
CA ILE A 70 28.35 -22.11 10.61
C ILE A 70 27.89 -23.36 11.36
N ARG A 71 26.64 -23.83 11.13
CA ARG A 71 26.07 -24.98 11.89
C ARG A 71 26.87 -26.26 11.68
N GLU A 72 27.37 -26.51 10.46
CA GLU A 72 28.22 -27.68 10.20
C GLU A 72 29.55 -27.60 10.95
N SER A 73 30.20 -26.42 10.95
CA SER A 73 31.45 -26.19 11.68
C SER A 73 31.25 -26.38 13.18
N ILE A 74 30.13 -25.88 13.74
CA ILE A 74 29.78 -26.10 15.17
C ILE A 74 29.58 -27.60 15.43
N LYS A 75 28.83 -28.33 14.60
CA LYS A 75 28.65 -29.79 14.76
C LYS A 75 29.95 -30.56 14.69
N LYS A 76 30.87 -30.23 13.75
CA LYS A 76 32.22 -30.84 13.65
C LYS A 76 33.00 -30.67 14.94
N VAL A 77 32.96 -29.48 15.52
CA VAL A 77 33.66 -29.21 16.81
C VAL A 77 33.01 -29.95 17.97
N GLY A 78 31.67 -30.07 17.98
CA GLY A 78 30.94 -30.90 18.95
C GLY A 78 31.42 -32.35 18.95
N LEU A 79 31.78 -32.91 17.79
CA LEU A 79 32.35 -34.24 17.61
C LEU A 79 33.86 -34.29 17.89
N GLY A 80 34.51 -33.19 18.25
CA GLY A 80 35.92 -33.11 18.58
C GLY A 80 36.84 -32.85 17.38
N ALA A 81 36.31 -32.49 16.21
CA ALA A 81 37.15 -32.14 15.07
C ALA A 81 37.83 -30.77 15.29
N VAL A 82 38.92 -30.57 14.57
CA VAL A 82 39.64 -29.29 14.50
C VAL A 82 39.24 -28.55 13.26
N LEU A 83 38.81 -27.29 13.43
CA LEU A 83 38.42 -26.42 12.31
C LEU A 83 39.61 -25.88 11.58
N ALA A 84 39.41 -25.67 10.26
CA ALA A 84 40.33 -24.95 9.41
C ALA A 84 40.27 -23.43 9.63
N PRO A 85 41.29 -22.66 9.23
CA PRO A 85 41.29 -21.21 9.45
C PRO A 85 40.15 -20.44 8.75
N ASP A 86 39.72 -20.87 7.60
CA ASP A 86 38.56 -20.36 6.85
C ASP A 86 37.25 -20.61 7.61
N GLU A 87 37.05 -21.78 8.21
CA GLU A 87 35.91 -22.07 9.06
C GLU A 87 35.87 -21.19 10.31
N LEU A 88 37.05 -20.87 10.90
CA LEU A 88 37.15 -19.93 12.02
C LEU A 88 36.77 -18.52 11.59
N LEU A 89 37.20 -18.08 10.40
CA LEU A 89 36.82 -16.78 9.84
C LEU A 89 35.32 -16.68 9.60
N ASP A 90 34.67 -17.72 9.06
CA ASP A 90 33.22 -17.74 8.86
C ASP A 90 32.47 -17.61 10.18
N ILE A 91 32.94 -18.28 11.25
CA ILE A 91 32.38 -18.12 12.61
C ILE A 91 32.58 -16.70 13.12
N LEU A 92 33.77 -16.15 13.01
CA LEU A 92 34.08 -14.79 13.45
C LEU A 92 33.26 -13.74 12.73
N THR A 93 33.15 -13.85 11.40
CA THR A 93 32.37 -12.93 10.57
C THR A 93 30.88 -12.97 10.93
N THR A 94 30.37 -14.17 11.20
CA THR A 94 28.97 -14.37 11.63
C THR A 94 28.72 -13.78 13.02
N MET A 95 29.68 -13.93 13.95
CA MET A 95 29.57 -13.29 15.28
C MET A 95 29.55 -11.75 15.19
N TYR A 96 30.34 -11.16 14.28
CA TYR A 96 30.25 -9.71 14.02
C TYR A 96 28.88 -9.31 13.50
N ALA A 97 28.31 -10.05 12.56
CA ALA A 97 26.98 -9.78 12.05
C ALA A 97 25.91 -9.86 13.14
N MET A 98 26.01 -10.83 14.06
CA MET A 98 25.12 -10.96 15.23
C MET A 98 25.23 -9.75 16.17
N ARG A 99 26.43 -9.28 16.44
CA ARG A 99 26.69 -8.09 17.26
C ARG A 99 26.12 -6.82 16.61
N GLU A 100 26.35 -6.63 15.32
CA GLU A 100 25.82 -5.50 14.56
C GLU A 100 24.28 -5.55 14.51
N MET A 101 23.68 -6.73 14.34
CA MET A 101 22.23 -6.89 14.37
C MET A 101 21.65 -6.51 15.74
N LYS A 102 22.27 -6.97 16.84
CA LYS A 102 21.84 -6.59 18.18
C LYS A 102 21.95 -5.09 18.42
N ARG A 103 23.03 -4.45 17.93
CA ARG A 103 23.22 -3.00 18.00
C ARG A 103 22.15 -2.25 17.20
N PHE A 104 21.90 -2.69 15.97
CA PHE A 104 20.88 -2.13 15.09
C PHE A 104 19.50 -2.05 15.78
N PHE A 105 19.02 -3.15 16.34
CA PHE A 105 17.72 -3.16 17.02
C PHE A 105 17.71 -2.41 18.36
N LYS A 106 18.86 -2.26 19.01
CA LYS A 106 18.98 -1.45 20.23
C LYS A 106 18.86 0.04 19.96
N GLU A 107 19.41 0.51 18.83
CA GLU A 107 19.41 1.92 18.41
C GLU A 107 18.14 2.30 17.66
N LEU A 108 17.38 1.32 17.18
CA LEU A 108 16.17 1.53 16.36
C LEU A 108 15.02 2.07 17.25
N GLU A 109 14.45 3.23 16.88
CA GLU A 109 13.29 3.82 17.57
C GLU A 109 11.94 3.20 17.17
N ALA A 110 11.92 2.28 16.20
CA ALA A 110 10.68 1.62 15.71
C ALA A 110 10.00 0.77 16.78
N GLU A 111 8.65 0.70 16.73
CA GLU A 111 7.87 -0.23 17.52
C GLU A 111 7.85 -1.62 16.83
N ALA A 112 8.79 -2.48 17.20
CA ALA A 112 8.95 -3.83 16.70
C ALA A 112 9.26 -4.79 17.86
N PRO A 113 8.29 -5.10 18.72
CA PRO A 113 8.53 -5.86 19.96
C PRO A 113 9.04 -7.27 19.69
N ILE A 114 8.52 -8.01 18.70
CA ILE A 114 8.94 -9.40 18.39
C ILE A 114 10.38 -9.39 17.88
N LEU A 115 10.71 -8.59 16.87
CA LEU A 115 12.05 -8.52 16.29
C LEU A 115 13.08 -7.99 17.31
N LYS A 116 12.71 -7.01 18.12
CA LYS A 116 13.56 -6.51 19.21
C LYS A 116 13.79 -7.57 20.28
N ASN A 117 12.80 -8.39 20.59
CA ASN A 117 12.95 -9.48 21.54
C ASN A 117 13.94 -10.54 21.01
N TRP A 118 13.81 -10.94 19.75
CA TRP A 118 14.77 -11.84 19.10
C TRP A 118 16.20 -11.28 19.15
N ALA A 119 16.37 -10.00 18.77
CA ALA A 119 17.68 -9.37 18.81
C ALA A 119 18.25 -9.24 20.23
N ARG A 120 17.42 -9.04 21.26
CA ARG A 120 17.85 -9.03 22.68
C ARG A 120 18.34 -10.41 23.11
N SER A 121 17.74 -11.47 22.63
CA SER A 121 18.12 -12.86 22.96
C SER A 121 19.44 -13.29 22.33
N LEU A 122 19.98 -12.53 21.33
CA LEU A 122 21.32 -12.82 20.80
C LEU A 122 22.38 -12.70 21.91
N GLU A 123 23.15 -13.73 22.13
CA GLU A 123 24.27 -13.74 23.09
C GLU A 123 25.55 -13.29 22.40
N ILE A 124 26.17 -12.21 22.91
CA ILE A 124 27.41 -11.67 22.35
C ILE A 124 28.62 -12.26 23.08
N LEU A 125 29.36 -13.11 22.39
CA LEU A 125 30.51 -13.82 22.89
C LEU A 125 31.81 -13.03 22.67
N GLY A 126 31.88 -11.82 23.22
CA GLY A 126 32.96 -10.86 22.94
C GLY A 126 34.39 -11.34 23.31
N GLN A 127 34.52 -12.29 24.25
CA GLN A 127 35.83 -12.89 24.52
C GLN A 127 36.23 -13.88 23.44
N LEU A 128 35.29 -14.67 22.92
CA LEU A 128 35.55 -15.60 21.81
C LEU A 128 35.87 -14.82 20.52
N GLU A 129 35.16 -13.71 20.23
CA GLU A 129 35.48 -12.82 19.12
C GLU A 129 36.96 -12.39 19.14
N LYS A 130 37.41 -11.78 20.27
CA LYS A 130 38.80 -11.35 20.45
C LYS A 130 39.80 -12.47 20.31
N ASP A 131 39.48 -13.64 20.84
CA ASP A 131 40.35 -14.81 20.74
C ASP A 131 40.52 -15.25 19.29
N LEU A 132 39.42 -15.26 18.49
CA LEU A 132 39.45 -15.60 17.06
C LEU A 132 40.11 -14.52 16.19
N GLU A 133 39.85 -13.22 16.48
CA GLU A 133 40.52 -12.07 15.83
C GLU A 133 42.04 -12.14 15.92
N HIS A 134 42.54 -12.64 17.08
CA HIS A 134 43.97 -12.82 17.24
C HIS A 134 44.55 -13.98 16.46
N ILE A 135 43.74 -14.96 16.07
CA ILE A 135 44.15 -16.19 15.40
C ILE A 135 44.08 -16.10 13.88
N VAL A 136 42.97 -15.55 13.33
CA VAL A 136 42.74 -15.49 11.86
C VAL A 136 42.74 -14.06 11.32
N ASP A 137 43.21 -13.88 10.09
CA ASP A 137 43.16 -12.62 9.38
C ASP A 137 41.89 -12.52 8.49
N GLU A 138 41.71 -11.37 7.83
CA GLU A 138 40.58 -11.08 6.94
C GLU A 138 40.50 -12.01 5.70
N HIS A 139 41.57 -12.74 5.40
CA HIS A 139 41.69 -13.63 4.25
C HIS A 139 41.54 -15.10 4.63
N GLY A 140 41.28 -15.39 5.89
CA GLY A 140 41.18 -16.76 6.38
C GLY A 140 42.53 -17.46 6.56
N ASN A 141 43.62 -16.69 6.68
CA ASN A 141 44.92 -17.26 7.03
C ASN A 141 45.19 -17.11 8.54
N LEU A 142 46.03 -18.03 9.04
CA LEU A 142 46.49 -17.90 10.41
C LEU A 142 47.49 -16.75 10.53
N ARG A 143 47.22 -15.84 11.46
CA ARG A 143 48.08 -14.66 11.70
C ARG A 143 49.48 -15.10 12.15
N ASP A 144 50.49 -14.34 11.74
CA ASP A 144 51.87 -14.64 12.10
C ASP A 144 52.09 -14.54 13.64
N ASP A 145 51.32 -13.74 14.32
CA ASP A 145 51.38 -13.45 15.75
C ASP A 145 50.26 -14.18 16.55
N ALA A 146 49.59 -15.17 15.96
CA ALA A 146 48.57 -15.96 16.62
C ALA A 146 49.09 -16.70 17.89
N SER A 147 50.39 -16.94 17.95
CA SER A 147 51.09 -17.30 19.20
C SER A 147 52.52 -16.78 19.17
N VAL A 148 53.10 -16.64 20.37
CA VAL A 148 54.50 -16.22 20.52
C VAL A 148 55.43 -17.21 19.83
N GLU A 149 55.11 -18.50 19.93
CA GLU A 149 55.91 -19.59 19.36
C GLU A 149 55.81 -19.63 17.81
N LEU A 150 54.60 -19.46 17.23
CA LEU A 150 54.41 -19.41 15.79
C LEU A 150 55.17 -18.21 15.18
N LYS A 151 55.12 -17.04 15.87
CA LYS A 151 55.87 -15.85 15.44
C LYS A 151 57.35 -16.07 15.43
N ARG A 152 57.92 -16.76 16.47
CA ARG A 152 59.32 -17.15 16.54
C ARG A 152 59.68 -18.05 15.36
N ILE A 153 58.95 -19.17 15.14
CA ILE A 153 59.22 -20.16 14.09
C ILE A 153 59.18 -19.50 12.71
N ARG A 154 58.13 -18.75 12.36
CA ARG A 154 58.00 -18.07 11.07
C ARG A 154 59.12 -17.04 10.81
N ARG A 155 59.56 -16.35 11.88
CA ARG A 155 60.72 -15.42 11.78
C ARG A 155 61.99 -16.18 11.50
N GLU A 156 62.23 -17.31 12.18
CA GLU A 156 63.41 -18.17 11.94
C GLU A 156 63.43 -18.78 10.55
N ILE A 157 62.26 -19.27 10.04
CA ILE A 157 62.13 -19.76 8.67
C ILE A 157 62.54 -18.66 7.69
N ARG A 158 61.98 -17.47 7.81
CA ARG A 158 62.28 -16.31 6.94
C ARG A 158 63.78 -15.94 7.02
N SER A 159 64.35 -15.93 8.20
CA SER A 159 65.79 -15.67 8.38
C SER A 159 66.66 -16.72 7.72
N SER A 160 66.33 -18.00 7.87
CA SER A 160 67.07 -19.11 7.24
C SER A 160 66.95 -19.08 5.69
N GLN A 161 65.75 -18.77 5.18
CA GLN A 161 65.53 -18.59 3.74
C GLN A 161 66.34 -17.40 3.18
N ALA A 162 66.45 -16.28 3.89
CA ALA A 162 67.24 -15.15 3.46
C ALA A 162 68.73 -15.54 3.42
N LYS A 163 69.24 -16.18 4.49
CA LYS A 163 70.66 -16.68 4.54
C LYS A 163 70.96 -17.64 3.36
N ILE A 164 70.04 -18.59 3.05
CA ILE A 164 70.19 -19.49 1.90
C ILE A 164 70.30 -18.70 0.59
N LYS A 165 69.38 -17.75 0.36
CA LYS A 165 69.36 -16.91 -0.83
C LYS A 165 70.70 -16.15 -0.99
N ASP A 166 71.23 -15.55 0.14
CA ASP A 166 72.46 -14.82 0.14
C ASP A 166 73.67 -15.75 -0.18
N HIS A 167 73.72 -16.93 0.45
CA HIS A 167 74.75 -17.90 0.14
C HIS A 167 74.71 -18.41 -1.32
N LEU A 168 73.51 -18.70 -1.82
CA LEU A 168 73.33 -19.20 -3.20
C LEU A 168 73.63 -18.09 -4.22
N ALA A 169 73.24 -16.84 -3.96
CA ALA A 169 73.60 -15.68 -4.78
C ALA A 169 75.11 -15.47 -4.79
N GLY A 170 75.77 -15.61 -3.67
CA GLY A 170 77.25 -15.56 -3.58
C GLY A 170 77.92 -16.63 -4.47
N LEU A 171 77.40 -17.88 -4.47
CA LEU A 171 77.88 -18.95 -5.32
C LEU A 171 77.67 -18.69 -6.81
N LEU A 172 76.49 -18.13 -7.16
CA LEU A 172 76.14 -17.85 -8.55
C LEU A 172 76.96 -16.67 -9.13
N HIS A 173 77.40 -15.71 -8.31
CA HIS A 173 78.25 -14.60 -8.72
C HIS A 173 79.72 -14.91 -8.65
N ASN A 174 80.21 -16.08 -8.17
CA ASN A 174 81.58 -16.43 -8.09
C ASN A 174 82.07 -16.89 -9.52
N ASN A 175 83.06 -16.17 -10.08
CA ASN A 175 83.63 -16.42 -11.42
C ASN A 175 84.13 -17.86 -11.59
N GLU A 176 84.58 -18.49 -10.51
CA GLU A 176 85.06 -19.86 -10.55
C GLU A 176 83.97 -20.89 -10.85
N TYR A 177 82.75 -20.66 -10.28
CA TYR A 177 81.62 -21.60 -10.40
C TYR A 177 80.65 -21.26 -11.52
N GLN A 178 80.72 -20.10 -12.17
CA GLN A 178 79.77 -19.69 -13.21
C GLN A 178 79.69 -20.69 -14.40
N LYS A 179 80.83 -21.27 -14.81
CA LYS A 179 80.92 -22.27 -15.91
C LYS A 179 80.21 -23.61 -15.62
N TYR A 180 79.92 -23.87 -14.27
CA TYR A 180 79.36 -25.13 -13.84
C TYR A 180 77.84 -25.11 -13.92
N PHE A 181 77.21 -23.92 -13.87
CA PHE A 181 75.77 -23.80 -13.90
C PHE A 181 75.23 -23.90 -15.31
N GLN A 182 74.09 -24.64 -15.44
CA GLN A 182 73.30 -24.65 -16.69
C GLN A 182 72.61 -23.33 -16.88
N GLU A 183 72.03 -22.80 -15.79
CA GLU A 183 71.36 -21.49 -15.64
C GLU A 183 71.81 -20.90 -14.31
N ALA A 184 72.03 -19.57 -14.24
CA ALA A 184 72.39 -18.88 -12.98
C ALA A 184 71.19 -18.52 -12.17
N ILE A 185 70.37 -19.53 -11.78
CA ILE A 185 69.14 -19.37 -11.01
C ILE A 185 69.10 -20.24 -9.77
N VAL A 186 68.41 -19.81 -8.71
CA VAL A 186 68.09 -20.64 -7.56
C VAL A 186 66.74 -21.29 -7.85
N THR A 187 66.63 -22.58 -7.65
CA THR A 187 65.40 -23.33 -7.82
C THR A 187 65.11 -24.20 -6.57
N MET A 188 63.88 -24.76 -6.50
CA MET A 188 63.53 -25.68 -5.44
C MET A 188 63.27 -27.09 -5.97
N ARG A 189 63.75 -28.11 -5.30
CA ARG A 189 63.44 -29.51 -5.55
C ARG A 189 63.24 -30.25 -4.20
N GLY A 190 62.12 -30.94 -4.07
CA GLY A 190 61.82 -31.65 -2.81
C GLY A 190 61.88 -30.74 -1.59
N ASP A 191 61.32 -29.53 -1.62
CA ASP A 191 61.33 -28.51 -0.57
C ASP A 191 62.72 -28.01 -0.15
N ARG A 192 63.72 -28.18 -1.04
CA ARG A 192 65.09 -27.70 -0.79
C ARG A 192 65.55 -26.70 -1.87
N TYR A 193 66.29 -25.73 -1.47
CA TYR A 193 66.96 -24.78 -2.37
C TYR A 193 68.14 -25.44 -3.02
N VAL A 194 68.16 -25.47 -4.36
CA VAL A 194 69.20 -26.17 -5.17
C VAL A 194 69.66 -25.27 -6.35
N LEU A 195 70.80 -25.59 -6.92
CA LEU A 195 71.32 -24.94 -8.09
C LEU A 195 71.38 -25.93 -9.28
N PRO A 196 71.01 -25.52 -10.50
CA PRO A 196 71.09 -26.36 -11.70
C PRO A 196 72.53 -26.43 -12.22
N VAL A 197 73.21 -27.52 -11.95
CA VAL A 197 74.65 -27.80 -12.35
C VAL A 197 74.70 -28.73 -13.53
N LYS A 198 75.56 -28.46 -14.51
CA LYS A 198 75.76 -29.36 -15.65
C LYS A 198 76.35 -30.67 -15.15
N GLN A 199 75.95 -31.82 -15.74
CA GLN A 199 76.33 -33.13 -15.29
C GLN A 199 77.85 -33.34 -15.33
N GLU A 200 78.58 -32.74 -16.33
CA GLU A 200 80.03 -32.81 -16.51
C GLU A 200 80.79 -32.19 -15.33
N TYR A 201 80.20 -31.22 -14.60
CA TYR A 201 80.90 -30.61 -13.49
C TYR A 201 80.44 -31.16 -12.09
N ARG A 202 79.76 -32.31 -12.07
CA ARG A 202 79.24 -32.90 -10.82
C ARG A 202 80.42 -33.14 -9.81
N GLN A 203 81.57 -33.59 -10.26
CA GLN A 203 82.69 -33.90 -9.37
C GLN A 203 83.38 -32.63 -8.83
N HIS A 204 83.25 -31.52 -9.48
CA HIS A 204 83.86 -30.26 -9.13
C HIS A 204 82.98 -29.36 -8.29
N PHE A 205 81.68 -29.69 -8.13
CA PHE A 205 80.74 -28.94 -7.37
C PHE A 205 80.26 -29.70 -6.11
N PRO A 206 80.72 -29.30 -4.86
CA PRO A 206 80.42 -30.06 -3.67
C PRO A 206 78.91 -29.81 -3.23
N GLY A 207 78.17 -30.91 -3.20
CA GLY A 207 76.78 -30.83 -2.85
C GLY A 207 76.04 -32.19 -2.99
N ILE A 208 74.78 -32.20 -2.53
CA ILE A 208 73.87 -33.36 -2.64
C ILE A 208 72.96 -33.18 -3.86
N VAL A 209 72.90 -34.23 -4.70
CA VAL A 209 72.00 -34.28 -5.85
C VAL A 209 70.59 -34.64 -5.36
N HIS A 210 69.61 -33.85 -5.62
CA HIS A 210 68.22 -34.06 -5.27
C HIS A 210 67.35 -34.48 -6.44
N ASP A 211 67.69 -34.02 -7.66
CA ASP A 211 66.90 -34.29 -8.87
C ASP A 211 67.83 -34.19 -10.13
N GLN A 212 67.34 -34.70 -11.27
CA GLN A 212 67.93 -34.63 -12.54
C GLN A 212 66.96 -34.21 -13.62
N SER A 213 67.43 -33.41 -14.61
CA SER A 213 66.61 -33.08 -15.76
C SER A 213 66.23 -34.31 -16.58
N ALA A 214 65.11 -34.26 -17.31
CA ALA A 214 64.62 -35.37 -18.13
C ALA A 214 65.67 -35.89 -19.17
N THR A 215 66.56 -35.00 -19.61
CA THR A 215 67.68 -35.37 -20.55
C THR A 215 68.93 -35.85 -19.82
N GLY A 216 68.96 -35.79 -18.49
CA GLY A 216 70.14 -36.14 -17.72
C GLY A 216 71.28 -35.11 -17.75
N SER A 217 71.13 -34.03 -18.51
CA SER A 217 72.24 -33.07 -18.74
C SER A 217 72.40 -32.06 -17.56
N THR A 218 71.44 -31.92 -16.72
CA THR A 218 71.44 -30.98 -15.57
C THR A 218 71.08 -31.72 -14.28
N LEU A 219 71.94 -31.53 -13.26
CA LEU A 219 71.72 -32.05 -11.89
C LEU A 219 71.29 -30.88 -10.99
N PHE A 220 70.21 -31.08 -10.20
CA PHE A 220 69.80 -30.11 -9.23
C PHE A 220 70.50 -30.44 -7.89
N ILE A 221 71.56 -29.65 -7.63
CA ILE A 221 72.47 -29.90 -6.51
C ILE A 221 72.19 -28.91 -5.39
N GLU A 222 71.99 -29.43 -4.16
CA GLU A 222 72.04 -28.67 -2.92
C GLU A 222 73.50 -28.46 -2.53
N PRO A 223 74.04 -27.23 -2.55
CA PRO A 223 75.41 -26.98 -2.12
C PRO A 223 75.60 -27.30 -0.66
N MET A 224 76.78 -27.86 -0.30
CA MET A 224 77.07 -28.20 1.11
C MET A 224 76.95 -27.05 2.08
N ALA A 225 77.19 -25.81 1.61
CA ALA A 225 77.07 -24.57 2.39
C ALA A 225 75.63 -24.29 2.89
N VAL A 226 74.62 -24.86 2.24
CA VAL A 226 73.22 -24.59 2.60
C VAL A 226 72.44 -25.81 3.15
N VAL A 227 73.10 -27.00 3.19
CA VAL A 227 72.47 -28.25 3.63
C VAL A 227 71.89 -28.13 5.04
N ASN A 228 72.64 -27.58 5.98
CA ASN A 228 72.19 -27.41 7.36
C ASN A 228 71.00 -26.43 7.43
N LEU A 229 71.07 -25.31 6.70
CA LEU A 229 69.97 -24.31 6.65
C LEU A 229 68.68 -24.89 6.01
N ASN A 230 68.78 -25.71 4.97
CA ASN A 230 67.67 -26.45 4.40
C ASN A 230 67.11 -27.49 5.38
N ASN A 231 67.95 -28.16 6.18
CA ASN A 231 67.50 -29.08 7.21
C ASN A 231 66.79 -28.35 8.34
N ASP A 232 67.32 -27.18 8.76
CA ASP A 232 66.72 -26.32 9.77
C ASP A 232 65.30 -25.85 9.33
N ILE A 233 65.20 -25.38 8.04
CA ILE A 233 63.90 -24.99 7.47
C ILE A 233 62.89 -26.17 7.52
N LYS A 234 63.33 -27.39 7.16
CA LYS A 234 62.48 -28.59 7.21
C LYS A 234 61.98 -28.88 8.62
N GLN A 235 62.86 -28.78 9.62
CA GLN A 235 62.50 -28.97 11.03
C GLN A 235 61.53 -27.88 11.51
N LEU A 236 61.85 -26.59 11.19
CA LEU A 236 61.03 -25.45 11.53
C LEU A 236 59.62 -25.52 10.84
N THR A 237 59.57 -25.97 9.58
CA THR A 237 58.29 -26.19 8.90
C THR A 237 57.44 -27.29 9.57
N ALA A 238 58.07 -28.38 10.02
CA ALA A 238 57.39 -29.40 10.79
C ALA A 238 56.89 -28.84 12.16
N ALA A 239 57.73 -28.05 12.84
CA ALA A 239 57.35 -27.38 14.07
C ALA A 239 56.21 -26.39 13.88
N GLU A 240 56.24 -25.63 12.73
CA GLU A 240 55.12 -24.73 12.35
C GLU A 240 53.82 -25.50 12.20
N ARG A 241 53.79 -26.63 11.50
CA ARG A 241 52.60 -27.44 11.35
C ARG A 241 52.05 -27.92 12.69
N HIS A 242 52.89 -28.39 13.59
CA HIS A 242 52.46 -28.79 14.93
C HIS A 242 51.90 -27.64 15.75
N GLU A 243 52.54 -26.46 15.67
CA GLU A 243 52.07 -25.27 16.42
C GLU A 243 50.76 -24.75 15.81
N VAL A 244 50.59 -24.70 14.51
CA VAL A 244 49.33 -24.39 13.82
C VAL A 244 48.23 -25.33 14.26
N GLU A 245 48.45 -26.64 14.25
CA GLU A 245 47.46 -27.62 14.72
C GLU A 245 47.09 -27.37 16.18
N ARG A 246 48.06 -27.08 17.05
CA ARG A 246 47.82 -26.76 18.47
C ARG A 246 46.94 -25.53 18.64
N ILE A 247 47.19 -24.44 17.87
CA ILE A 247 46.42 -23.22 17.90
C ILE A 247 44.99 -23.48 17.43
N LEU A 248 44.80 -24.14 16.30
CA LEU A 248 43.49 -24.45 15.74
C LEU A 248 42.67 -25.37 16.67
N ARG A 249 43.33 -26.36 17.29
CA ARG A 249 42.71 -27.23 18.27
C ARG A 249 42.23 -26.47 19.51
N ALA A 250 43.05 -25.52 20.02
CA ALA A 250 42.68 -24.67 21.13
C ALA A 250 41.51 -23.73 20.79
N ALA A 251 41.49 -23.15 19.56
CA ALA A 251 40.40 -22.34 19.06
C ALA A 251 39.11 -23.15 18.95
N SER A 252 39.19 -24.34 18.35
CA SER A 252 38.05 -25.26 18.20
C SER A 252 37.47 -25.66 19.59
N GLN A 253 38.32 -25.89 20.59
CA GLN A 253 37.85 -26.17 21.96
C GLN A 253 37.11 -24.99 22.59
N LYS A 254 37.54 -23.73 22.33
CA LYS A 254 36.82 -22.52 22.79
C LYS A 254 35.45 -22.40 22.13
N ILE A 255 35.37 -22.67 20.82
CA ILE A 255 34.09 -22.67 20.08
C ILE A 255 33.19 -23.74 20.65
N ARG A 256 33.70 -24.96 20.91
CA ARG A 256 32.91 -26.08 21.52
C ARG A 256 32.28 -25.70 22.85
N LYS A 257 32.93 -24.89 23.65
CA LYS A 257 32.39 -24.43 24.95
C LYS A 257 31.20 -23.49 24.81
N ASN A 258 31.01 -22.92 23.64
CA ASN A 258 29.96 -21.96 23.33
C ASN A 258 29.07 -22.46 22.16
N ASP A 259 29.03 -23.76 21.87
CA ASP A 259 28.34 -24.36 20.74
C ASP A 259 26.83 -24.13 20.77
N SER A 260 26.22 -24.30 21.95
CA SER A 260 24.79 -24.04 22.17
C SER A 260 24.43 -22.58 21.87
N GLN A 261 25.15 -21.61 22.46
CA GLN A 261 24.87 -20.20 22.25
C GLN A 261 25.06 -19.79 20.78
N LEU A 262 26.06 -20.34 20.10
CA LEU A 262 26.27 -20.09 18.68
C LEU A 262 25.13 -20.68 17.82
N MET A 263 24.63 -21.87 18.15
CA MET A 263 23.50 -22.49 17.48
C MET A 263 22.21 -21.69 17.68
N ASP A 264 21.88 -21.32 18.92
CA ASP A 264 20.72 -20.51 19.28
C ASP A 264 20.76 -19.15 18.54
N ASN A 265 21.93 -18.51 18.50
CA ASN A 265 22.14 -17.29 17.74
C ASN A 265 21.90 -17.49 16.24
N CYS A 266 22.35 -18.60 15.64
CA CYS A 266 22.09 -18.92 14.25
C CYS A 266 20.59 -19.04 13.96
N GLU A 267 19.82 -19.68 14.85
CA GLU A 267 18.38 -19.82 14.74
C GLU A 267 17.69 -18.45 14.80
N ILE A 268 18.07 -17.60 15.74
CA ILE A 268 17.56 -16.23 15.85
C ILE A 268 17.86 -15.43 14.58
N MET A 269 19.09 -15.50 14.08
CA MET A 269 19.47 -14.78 12.84
C MET A 269 18.71 -15.31 11.63
N ALA A 270 18.40 -16.61 11.56
CA ALA A 270 17.56 -17.20 10.54
C ALA A 270 16.14 -16.65 10.58
N GLN A 271 15.54 -16.52 11.78
CA GLN A 271 14.21 -15.96 11.97
C GLN A 271 14.18 -14.47 11.56
N VAL A 272 15.19 -13.72 11.93
CA VAL A 272 15.30 -12.30 11.55
C VAL A 272 15.40 -12.14 10.02
N ASP A 273 16.32 -12.88 9.37
CA ASP A 273 16.45 -12.84 7.90
C ASP A 273 15.16 -13.27 7.20
N PHE A 274 14.52 -14.31 7.71
CA PHE A 274 13.25 -14.80 7.18
C PHE A 274 12.11 -13.76 7.30
N ALA A 275 12.00 -13.04 8.43
CA ALA A 275 11.03 -11.97 8.59
C ALA A 275 11.26 -10.85 7.57
N PHE A 276 12.52 -10.45 7.34
CA PHE A 276 12.85 -9.47 6.30
C PHE A 276 12.67 -10.00 4.88
N ALA A 277 12.86 -11.29 4.64
CA ALA A 277 12.53 -11.91 3.35
C ALA A 277 11.03 -11.79 3.04
N LYS A 278 10.15 -12.01 4.04
CA LYS A 278 8.70 -11.80 3.91
C LYS A 278 8.37 -10.33 3.61
N ALA A 279 9.01 -9.39 4.30
CA ALA A 279 8.86 -7.96 4.04
C ALA A 279 9.30 -7.56 2.63
N ASN A 280 10.44 -8.05 2.16
CA ASN A 280 10.95 -7.79 0.81
C ASN A 280 10.01 -8.35 -0.27
N LEU A 281 9.43 -9.53 -0.04
CA LEU A 281 8.43 -10.11 -0.94
C LEU A 281 7.15 -9.26 -0.96
N ALA A 282 6.71 -8.74 0.19
CA ALA A 282 5.56 -7.85 0.30
C ALA A 282 5.78 -6.55 -0.50
N TYR A 283 6.96 -5.93 -0.42
CA TYR A 283 7.31 -4.76 -1.23
C TYR A 283 7.27 -5.05 -2.73
N GLU A 284 7.85 -6.17 -3.17
CA GLU A 284 7.85 -6.54 -4.58
C GLU A 284 6.44 -6.69 -5.15
N MET A 285 5.54 -7.33 -4.38
CA MET A 285 4.16 -7.58 -4.80
C MET A 285 3.24 -6.38 -4.57
N LYS A 286 3.72 -5.30 -3.93
CA LYS A 286 2.89 -4.20 -3.41
C LYS A 286 1.75 -4.76 -2.56
N ALA A 287 2.11 -5.66 -1.65
CA ALA A 287 1.19 -6.37 -0.78
C ALA A 287 0.87 -5.56 0.47
N THR A 288 -0.32 -5.77 1.01
CA THR A 288 -0.82 -5.15 2.24
C THR A 288 -1.07 -6.22 3.30
N GLU A 289 -1.07 -5.80 4.55
CA GLU A 289 -1.44 -6.66 5.67
C GLU A 289 -2.94 -6.99 5.61
N PRO A 290 -3.33 -8.28 5.56
CA PRO A 290 -4.72 -8.68 5.66
C PRO A 290 -5.19 -8.61 7.12
N VAL A 291 -6.46 -8.24 7.33
CA VAL A 291 -7.10 -8.26 8.64
C VAL A 291 -7.62 -9.66 8.91
N LEU A 292 -7.14 -10.32 9.97
CA LEU A 292 -7.70 -11.61 10.40
C LEU A 292 -9.06 -11.39 11.06
N ASN A 293 -10.04 -12.17 10.61
CA ASN A 293 -11.39 -12.04 11.11
C ASN A 293 -11.87 -13.35 11.79
N GLU A 294 -12.64 -13.21 12.85
CA GLU A 294 -13.13 -14.34 13.65
C GLU A 294 -14.50 -14.85 13.20
N ALA A 295 -15.17 -14.10 12.32
CA ALA A 295 -16.51 -14.44 11.86
C ALA A 295 -16.53 -15.45 10.71
N GLY A 296 -15.37 -15.94 10.25
CA GLY A 296 -15.27 -16.88 9.12
C GLY A 296 -15.45 -16.19 7.76
N VAL A 297 -15.38 -14.85 7.71
CA VAL A 297 -15.54 -14.07 6.49
C VAL A 297 -14.20 -13.82 5.81
N THR A 298 -14.12 -14.10 4.52
CA THR A 298 -13.00 -13.67 3.67
C THR A 298 -13.50 -12.66 2.66
N LYS A 299 -12.96 -11.43 2.74
CA LYS A 299 -13.27 -10.31 1.85
C LYS A 299 -11.99 -9.74 1.28
N LEU A 300 -11.68 -10.11 0.05
CA LEU A 300 -10.49 -9.64 -0.66
C LEU A 300 -10.90 -8.53 -1.64
N MET A 301 -10.32 -7.35 -1.47
CA MET A 301 -10.56 -6.18 -2.31
C MET A 301 -9.39 -5.98 -3.27
N SER A 302 -9.66 -5.76 -4.55
CA SER A 302 -8.66 -5.57 -5.60
C SER A 302 -7.55 -6.63 -5.60
N ALA A 303 -7.94 -7.90 -5.38
CA ALA A 303 -7.01 -9.01 -5.27
C ALA A 303 -6.33 -9.33 -6.60
N ARG A 304 -5.01 -9.36 -6.60
CA ARG A 304 -4.18 -9.65 -7.78
C ARG A 304 -3.50 -10.99 -7.63
N HIS A 305 -3.49 -11.78 -8.72
CA HIS A 305 -2.78 -13.06 -8.70
C HIS A 305 -1.27 -12.83 -8.57
N PRO A 306 -0.60 -13.32 -7.50
CA PRO A 306 0.78 -12.96 -7.20
C PRO A 306 1.82 -13.45 -8.22
N LEU A 307 1.48 -14.46 -9.03
CA LEU A 307 2.36 -15.05 -10.05
C LEU A 307 2.16 -14.46 -11.46
N LEU A 308 1.17 -13.58 -11.65
CA LEU A 308 0.96 -12.89 -12.92
C LEU A 308 1.73 -11.55 -12.95
N PRO A 309 2.16 -11.08 -14.14
CA PRO A 309 2.80 -9.79 -14.27
C PRO A 309 1.90 -8.65 -13.77
N PRO A 310 2.41 -7.70 -12.98
CA PRO A 310 1.61 -6.62 -12.36
C PRO A 310 0.91 -5.70 -13.38
N ASP A 311 1.44 -5.59 -14.58
CA ASP A 311 0.90 -4.79 -15.70
C ASP A 311 -0.22 -5.49 -16.48
N LYS A 312 -0.38 -6.80 -16.31
CA LYS A 312 -1.38 -7.61 -17.02
C LYS A 312 -2.47 -8.17 -16.12
N VAL A 313 -2.22 -8.27 -14.83
CA VAL A 313 -3.17 -8.82 -13.88
C VAL A 313 -4.35 -7.86 -13.69
N VAL A 314 -5.57 -8.37 -13.86
CA VAL A 314 -6.80 -7.64 -13.53
C VAL A 314 -7.14 -7.95 -12.08
N PRO A 315 -7.30 -6.92 -11.22
CA PRO A 315 -7.72 -7.12 -9.84
C PRO A 315 -9.17 -7.58 -9.77
N ILE A 316 -9.46 -8.46 -8.81
CA ILE A 316 -10.80 -9.00 -8.56
C ILE A 316 -11.22 -8.78 -7.11
N ASP A 317 -12.54 -8.60 -6.89
CA ASP A 317 -13.13 -8.53 -5.56
C ASP A 317 -13.83 -9.84 -5.26
N ILE A 318 -13.53 -10.47 -4.13
CA ILE A 318 -14.14 -11.73 -3.70
C ILE A 318 -14.57 -11.60 -2.24
N THR A 319 -15.84 -11.89 -1.97
CA THR A 319 -16.38 -11.99 -0.61
C THR A 319 -17.01 -13.35 -0.43
N ILE A 320 -16.79 -14.01 0.70
CA ILE A 320 -17.42 -15.29 1.08
C ILE A 320 -17.39 -15.44 2.60
N GLY A 321 -18.42 -16.10 3.15
CA GLY A 321 -18.49 -16.37 4.59
C GLY A 321 -19.39 -15.41 5.37
N ASP A 322 -19.94 -14.37 4.74
CA ASP A 322 -20.89 -13.42 5.38
C ASP A 322 -22.34 -13.92 5.24
N SER A 323 -23.00 -13.54 4.16
CA SER A 323 -24.38 -13.95 3.88
C SER A 323 -24.48 -15.33 3.20
N TYR A 324 -23.40 -15.85 2.67
CA TYR A 324 -23.28 -17.15 2.02
C TYR A 324 -21.92 -17.78 2.28
N SER A 325 -21.89 -19.11 2.41
CA SER A 325 -20.67 -19.91 2.56
C SER A 325 -20.20 -20.53 1.24
N MET A 326 -20.99 -20.39 0.17
CA MET A 326 -20.70 -21.00 -1.13
C MET A 326 -20.84 -19.98 -2.25
N LEU A 327 -19.80 -19.86 -3.07
CA LEU A 327 -19.78 -19.00 -4.27
C LEU A 327 -19.65 -19.86 -5.52
N LEU A 328 -20.65 -19.79 -6.39
CA LEU A 328 -20.69 -20.52 -7.66
C LEU A 328 -20.33 -19.60 -8.84
N VAL A 329 -19.13 -19.74 -9.37
CA VAL A 329 -18.62 -18.90 -10.47
C VAL A 329 -18.95 -19.54 -11.82
N THR A 330 -19.68 -18.78 -12.65
CA THR A 330 -20.13 -19.22 -13.97
C THR A 330 -19.52 -18.36 -15.08
N GLY A 331 -19.61 -18.83 -16.33
CA GLY A 331 -19.08 -18.11 -17.50
C GLY A 331 -18.21 -18.99 -18.41
N PRO A 332 -17.65 -18.44 -19.50
CA PRO A 332 -16.82 -19.19 -20.43
C PRO A 332 -15.46 -19.58 -19.78
N ASN A 333 -14.87 -20.73 -20.23
CA ASN A 333 -13.59 -21.21 -19.69
C ASN A 333 -12.45 -20.22 -19.90
N THR A 334 -12.47 -19.49 -21.01
CA THR A 334 -11.48 -18.42 -21.31
C THR A 334 -11.63 -17.17 -20.45
N GLY A 335 -12.68 -17.07 -19.64
CA GLY A 335 -13.04 -15.89 -18.86
C GLY A 335 -12.17 -15.65 -17.62
N GLY A 336 -11.41 -16.65 -17.15
CA GLY A 336 -10.55 -16.54 -15.97
C GLY A 336 -11.16 -17.13 -14.69
N LYS A 337 -12.19 -17.99 -14.77
CA LYS A 337 -12.80 -18.69 -13.61
C LYS A 337 -11.74 -19.40 -12.76
N THR A 338 -10.97 -20.28 -13.39
CA THR A 338 -9.88 -21.04 -12.75
C THR A 338 -8.81 -20.13 -12.15
N VAL A 339 -8.48 -19.03 -12.84
CA VAL A 339 -7.50 -18.05 -12.33
C VAL A 339 -8.04 -17.33 -11.09
N SER A 340 -9.31 -16.94 -11.07
CA SER A 340 -9.93 -16.30 -9.91
C SER A 340 -9.95 -17.24 -8.71
N MET A 341 -10.29 -18.52 -8.91
CA MET A 341 -10.25 -19.56 -7.88
C MET A 341 -8.84 -19.81 -7.36
N LYS A 342 -7.86 -19.97 -8.27
CA LYS A 342 -6.43 -20.10 -7.88
C LYS A 342 -5.94 -18.88 -7.13
N THR A 343 -6.36 -17.66 -7.54
CA THR A 343 -6.01 -16.42 -6.83
C THR A 343 -6.50 -16.48 -5.39
N PHE A 344 -7.79 -16.79 -5.20
CA PHE A 344 -8.39 -16.90 -3.87
C PHE A 344 -7.65 -17.92 -2.99
N GLY A 345 -7.52 -19.16 -3.44
CA GLY A 345 -6.87 -20.23 -2.68
C GLY A 345 -5.40 -19.93 -2.37
N LEU A 346 -4.66 -19.38 -3.35
CA LEU A 346 -3.24 -19.02 -3.14
C LEU A 346 -3.07 -17.89 -2.14
N LEU A 347 -3.93 -16.86 -2.16
CA LEU A 347 -3.91 -15.76 -1.20
C LEU A 347 -4.25 -16.25 0.21
N VAL A 348 -5.19 -17.18 0.36
CA VAL A 348 -5.48 -17.82 1.65
C VAL A 348 -4.25 -18.56 2.17
N LEU A 349 -3.59 -19.39 1.36
CA LEU A 349 -2.35 -20.09 1.74
C LEU A 349 -1.25 -19.09 2.16
N MET A 350 -1.10 -18.00 1.43
CA MET A 350 -0.12 -16.96 1.74
C MET A 350 -0.41 -16.29 3.09
N ALA A 351 -1.65 -15.88 3.34
CA ALA A 351 -2.03 -15.28 4.63
C ALA A 351 -1.79 -16.23 5.81
N GLN A 352 -2.22 -17.49 5.68
CA GLN A 352 -2.03 -18.51 6.71
C GLN A 352 -0.56 -18.89 6.91
N SER A 353 0.31 -18.49 6.01
CA SER A 353 1.77 -18.58 6.14
C SER A 353 2.40 -17.32 6.73
N GLY A 354 1.61 -16.31 7.08
CA GLY A 354 2.11 -15.02 7.58
C GLY A 354 2.72 -14.11 6.52
N LEU A 355 2.30 -14.27 5.26
CA LEU A 355 2.70 -13.41 4.14
C LEU A 355 1.65 -12.32 3.90
N PHE A 356 2.07 -11.12 3.56
CA PHE A 356 1.18 -10.07 3.10
C PHE A 356 0.64 -10.38 1.70
N LEU A 357 -0.53 -9.82 1.40
CA LEU A 357 -1.28 -10.13 0.19
C LEU A 357 -1.29 -8.97 -0.80
N PRO A 358 -1.21 -9.23 -2.11
CA PRO A 358 -1.38 -8.21 -3.15
C PRO A 358 -2.86 -7.80 -3.32
N VAL A 359 -3.43 -7.21 -2.28
CA VAL A 359 -4.81 -6.76 -2.16
C VAL A 359 -4.88 -5.30 -1.71
N GLU A 360 -6.05 -4.69 -1.73
CA GLU A 360 -6.26 -3.36 -1.15
C GLU A 360 -6.33 -3.44 0.39
N SER A 361 -5.86 -2.37 1.04
CA SER A 361 -5.87 -2.28 2.51
C SER A 361 -7.29 -2.38 3.07
N GLY A 362 -7.45 -3.09 4.18
CA GLY A 362 -8.75 -3.40 4.78
C GLY A 362 -9.39 -4.69 4.25
N SER A 363 -8.68 -5.46 3.41
CA SER A 363 -9.10 -6.81 3.05
C SER A 363 -9.06 -7.72 4.27
N GLU A 364 -10.11 -8.51 4.45
CA GLU A 364 -10.28 -9.43 5.57
C GLU A 364 -10.09 -10.87 5.12
N ILE A 365 -9.55 -11.71 6.01
CA ILE A 365 -9.35 -13.13 5.73
C ILE A 365 -9.72 -14.00 6.93
N ALA A 366 -10.44 -15.07 6.65
CA ALA A 366 -10.68 -16.15 7.60
C ALA A 366 -9.50 -17.13 7.61
N VAL A 367 -9.28 -17.80 8.73
CA VAL A 367 -8.32 -18.90 8.84
C VAL A 367 -9.07 -20.23 8.72
N TYR A 368 -8.69 -21.03 7.76
CA TYR A 368 -9.29 -22.31 7.46
C TYR A 368 -8.43 -23.44 8.04
N SER A 369 -9.09 -24.46 8.60
CA SER A 369 -8.41 -25.63 9.16
C SER A 369 -7.70 -26.45 8.09
N ASN A 370 -8.39 -26.71 6.96
CA ASN A 370 -7.82 -27.34 5.78
C ASN A 370 -8.25 -26.63 4.51
N ILE A 371 -7.49 -26.82 3.44
CA ILE A 371 -7.76 -26.29 2.11
C ILE A 371 -7.68 -27.44 1.13
N TYR A 372 -8.81 -27.76 0.51
CA TYR A 372 -8.93 -28.78 -0.51
C TYR A 372 -9.12 -28.12 -1.87
N ALA A 373 -8.41 -28.59 -2.89
CA ALA A 373 -8.49 -28.03 -4.22
C ALA A 373 -8.56 -29.15 -5.26
N ASP A 374 -9.67 -29.25 -5.96
CA ASP A 374 -9.84 -30.07 -7.15
C ASP A 374 -9.90 -29.15 -8.38
N ILE A 375 -8.73 -28.84 -8.92
CA ILE A 375 -8.53 -27.95 -10.07
C ILE A 375 -7.64 -28.69 -11.08
N GLY A 376 -8.20 -29.13 -12.19
CA GLY A 376 -7.52 -29.91 -13.20
C GLY A 376 -7.41 -29.19 -14.55
N ASP A 377 -6.30 -29.39 -15.30
CA ASP A 377 -6.20 -29.03 -16.71
C ASP A 377 -6.74 -30.19 -17.58
N GLU A 378 -7.90 -29.98 -18.21
CA GLU A 378 -8.49 -30.92 -19.19
C GLU A 378 -7.63 -31.17 -20.45
N GLN A 379 -6.48 -30.49 -20.59
CA GLN A 379 -5.69 -30.46 -21.83
C GLN A 379 -4.61 -31.55 -21.96
N SER A 380 -4.50 -32.49 -21.04
CA SER A 380 -3.55 -33.59 -21.22
C SER A 380 -4.20 -34.71 -22.08
N ILE A 381 -3.78 -34.79 -23.34
CA ILE A 381 -4.27 -35.68 -24.39
C ILE A 381 -4.18 -37.17 -24.02
N GLU A 382 -3.43 -37.57 -23.04
CA GLU A 382 -3.19 -38.95 -22.62
C GLU A 382 -4.24 -39.55 -21.67
N GLN A 383 -5.26 -38.78 -21.19
CA GLN A 383 -6.14 -39.19 -20.05
C GLN A 383 -7.65 -39.02 -20.24
N SER A 384 -8.18 -38.93 -21.45
CA SER A 384 -9.60 -38.59 -21.70
C SER A 384 -10.71 -39.57 -21.20
N LEU A 385 -10.39 -40.80 -20.80
CA LEU A 385 -11.30 -41.71 -20.09
C LEU A 385 -11.00 -41.80 -18.58
N SER A 386 -9.92 -41.17 -18.15
CA SER A 386 -9.41 -41.16 -16.78
C SER A 386 -9.78 -39.90 -16.01
N THR A 387 -10.12 -38.78 -16.68
CA THR A 387 -10.33 -37.46 -16.06
C THR A 387 -11.55 -37.45 -15.13
N PHE A 388 -12.74 -37.86 -15.58
CA PHE A 388 -13.96 -37.91 -14.75
C PHE A 388 -13.76 -38.83 -13.53
N SER A 389 -13.23 -40.06 -13.76
CA SER A 389 -12.98 -40.99 -12.67
C SER A 389 -11.95 -40.51 -11.67
N ALA A 390 -10.90 -39.81 -12.12
CA ALA A 390 -9.89 -39.23 -11.25
C ALA A 390 -10.45 -38.10 -10.41
N HIS A 391 -11.18 -37.14 -11.02
CA HIS A 391 -11.89 -36.08 -10.31
C HIS A 391 -12.89 -36.63 -9.31
N MET A 392 -13.72 -37.64 -9.68
CA MET A 392 -14.65 -38.26 -8.76
C MET A 392 -13.94 -38.93 -7.57
N THR A 393 -12.84 -39.64 -7.80
CA THR A 393 -12.06 -40.27 -6.74
C THR A 393 -11.52 -39.24 -5.77
N HIS A 394 -10.99 -38.11 -6.30
CA HIS A 394 -10.51 -37.03 -5.49
C HIS A 394 -11.64 -36.35 -4.71
N LEU A 395 -12.76 -36.06 -5.36
CA LEU A 395 -13.95 -35.49 -4.71
C LEU A 395 -14.50 -36.39 -3.59
N VAL A 396 -14.55 -37.71 -3.79
CA VAL A 396 -14.93 -38.65 -2.72
C VAL A 396 -13.98 -38.54 -1.55
N SER A 397 -12.68 -38.50 -1.80
CA SER A 397 -11.69 -38.32 -0.71
C SER A 397 -11.85 -36.98 0.03
N ILE A 398 -12.21 -35.88 -0.66
CA ILE A 398 -12.52 -34.59 -0.04
C ILE A 398 -13.79 -34.69 0.80
N LEU A 399 -14.88 -35.25 0.26
CA LEU A 399 -16.16 -35.34 0.94
C LEU A 399 -16.12 -36.21 2.20
N ASP A 400 -15.21 -37.20 2.26
CA ASP A 400 -14.98 -38.04 3.44
C ASP A 400 -14.22 -37.33 4.56
N LYS A 401 -13.48 -36.26 4.26
CA LYS A 401 -12.58 -35.55 5.20
C LYS A 401 -13.03 -34.17 5.57
N VAL A 402 -13.85 -33.54 4.73
CA VAL A 402 -14.20 -32.12 4.88
C VAL A 402 -15.01 -31.86 6.15
N GLU A 403 -14.60 -30.81 6.88
CA GLU A 403 -15.21 -30.32 8.12
C GLU A 403 -15.74 -28.86 7.97
N PRO A 404 -16.51 -28.33 8.94
CA PRO A 404 -17.15 -27.03 8.81
C PRO A 404 -16.20 -25.83 8.57
N GLU A 405 -15.01 -25.85 9.10
CA GLU A 405 -14.04 -24.73 8.98
C GLU A 405 -13.05 -24.91 7.81
N ASP A 406 -13.36 -25.79 6.88
CA ASP A 406 -12.51 -26.07 5.73
C ASP A 406 -12.90 -25.23 4.51
N LEU A 407 -11.90 -24.98 3.66
CA LEU A 407 -12.08 -24.36 2.35
C LEU A 407 -12.01 -25.43 1.25
N VAL A 408 -13.01 -25.46 0.38
CA VAL A 408 -13.08 -26.38 -0.76
C VAL A 408 -13.15 -25.58 -2.08
N LEU A 409 -12.23 -25.87 -2.99
CA LEU A 409 -12.10 -25.23 -4.29
C LEU A 409 -12.37 -26.28 -5.38
N LEU A 410 -13.46 -26.14 -6.14
CA LEU A 410 -13.90 -27.13 -7.14
C LEU A 410 -13.99 -26.48 -8.53
N ASP A 411 -13.14 -26.88 -9.45
CA ASP A 411 -13.17 -26.38 -10.81
C ASP A 411 -13.96 -27.32 -11.73
N GLU A 412 -14.78 -26.74 -12.60
CA GLU A 412 -15.63 -27.45 -13.58
C GLU A 412 -16.43 -28.60 -13.00
N LEU A 413 -17.09 -28.38 -11.88
CA LEU A 413 -17.84 -29.40 -11.16
C LEU A 413 -18.90 -30.06 -12.06
N GLY A 414 -18.85 -31.40 -12.16
CA GLY A 414 -19.74 -32.25 -12.98
C GLY A 414 -19.30 -32.44 -14.43
N ALA A 415 -18.19 -31.82 -14.88
CA ALA A 415 -17.69 -31.98 -16.25
C ALA A 415 -17.20 -33.42 -16.54
N GLY A 416 -17.18 -33.80 -17.80
CA GLY A 416 -16.61 -35.07 -18.28
C GLY A 416 -17.59 -36.28 -18.33
N THR A 417 -18.88 -36.05 -18.08
CA THR A 417 -19.94 -37.05 -18.22
C THR A 417 -21.16 -36.47 -18.97
N ASP A 418 -22.28 -37.24 -19.03
CA ASP A 418 -23.55 -36.73 -19.56
C ASP A 418 -23.95 -35.44 -18.83
N PRO A 419 -24.35 -34.37 -19.55
CA PRO A 419 -24.66 -33.08 -18.95
C PRO A 419 -25.75 -33.11 -17.88
N GLU A 420 -26.80 -33.91 -18.05
CA GLU A 420 -27.90 -34.00 -17.07
C GLU A 420 -27.46 -34.75 -15.82
N GLU A 421 -26.71 -35.86 -15.97
CA GLU A 421 -26.15 -36.62 -14.85
C GLU A 421 -25.08 -35.82 -14.11
N GLY A 422 -24.20 -35.14 -14.86
CA GLY A 422 -23.16 -34.29 -14.29
C GLY A 422 -23.71 -33.13 -13.46
N ALA A 423 -24.73 -32.45 -13.99
CA ALA A 423 -25.41 -31.37 -13.27
C ALA A 423 -26.11 -31.86 -11.99
N ALA A 424 -26.83 -33.01 -12.07
CA ALA A 424 -27.53 -33.60 -10.92
C ALA A 424 -26.54 -34.02 -9.81
N LEU A 425 -25.40 -34.63 -10.19
CA LEU A 425 -24.37 -35.04 -9.27
C LEU A 425 -23.69 -33.81 -8.62
N ALA A 426 -23.40 -32.80 -9.41
CA ALA A 426 -22.85 -31.55 -8.92
C ALA A 426 -23.76 -30.85 -7.90
N MET A 427 -25.08 -30.78 -8.17
CA MET A 427 -26.05 -30.24 -7.22
C MET A 427 -26.08 -31.04 -5.90
N ALA A 428 -26.04 -32.36 -5.94
CA ALA A 428 -26.02 -33.22 -4.76
C ALA A 428 -24.75 -33.01 -3.91
N ILE A 429 -23.59 -32.87 -4.59
CA ILE A 429 -22.30 -32.56 -3.93
C ILE A 429 -22.36 -31.21 -3.22
N LEU A 430 -22.84 -30.15 -3.92
CA LEU A 430 -22.97 -28.81 -3.34
C LEU A 430 -23.94 -28.80 -2.15
N GLU A 431 -25.06 -29.53 -2.20
CA GLU A 431 -25.98 -29.69 -1.07
C GLU A 431 -25.31 -30.35 0.14
N ARG A 432 -24.50 -31.37 -0.11
CA ARG A 432 -23.74 -32.04 0.95
C ARG A 432 -22.76 -31.09 1.60
N LEU A 433 -21.98 -30.36 0.83
CA LEU A 433 -21.01 -29.36 1.32
C LEU A 433 -21.70 -28.21 2.06
N LEU A 434 -22.87 -27.76 1.61
CA LEU A 434 -23.67 -26.75 2.29
C LEU A 434 -24.18 -27.28 3.65
N THR A 435 -24.58 -28.54 3.72
CA THR A 435 -25.01 -29.18 4.97
C THR A 435 -23.87 -29.28 5.98
N ILE A 436 -22.64 -29.52 5.52
CA ILE A 436 -21.43 -29.54 6.34
C ILE A 436 -21.07 -28.12 6.81
N LYS A 437 -21.51 -27.08 6.10
CA LYS A 437 -21.15 -25.67 6.30
C LYS A 437 -19.68 -25.38 5.99
N ALA A 438 -19.07 -26.11 5.07
CA ALA A 438 -17.75 -25.77 4.55
C ALA A 438 -17.82 -24.51 3.70
N THR A 439 -16.71 -23.77 3.61
CA THR A 439 -16.59 -22.66 2.67
C THR A 439 -16.24 -23.20 1.29
N VAL A 440 -17.05 -22.89 0.27
CA VAL A 440 -16.88 -23.50 -1.05
C VAL A 440 -16.81 -22.43 -2.14
N LEU A 441 -15.77 -22.49 -2.96
CA LEU A 441 -15.69 -21.75 -4.22
C LEU A 441 -15.70 -22.77 -5.36
N ALA A 442 -16.81 -22.82 -6.12
CA ALA A 442 -16.97 -23.77 -7.21
C ALA A 442 -17.12 -23.04 -8.54
N THR A 443 -16.63 -23.66 -9.63
CA THR A 443 -16.88 -23.17 -10.99
C THR A 443 -17.70 -24.19 -11.77
N THR A 444 -18.50 -23.70 -12.70
CA THR A 444 -19.29 -24.55 -13.60
C THR A 444 -19.63 -23.82 -14.90
N HIS A 445 -20.02 -24.60 -15.91
CA HIS A 445 -20.60 -24.11 -17.14
C HIS A 445 -22.06 -24.56 -17.31
N TYR A 446 -22.61 -25.32 -16.37
CA TYR A 446 -23.99 -25.83 -16.41
C TYR A 446 -25.02 -24.77 -16.02
N SER A 447 -26.05 -24.60 -16.84
CA SER A 447 -27.12 -23.63 -16.59
C SER A 447 -28.02 -24.05 -15.42
N GLU A 448 -28.16 -25.36 -15.20
CA GLU A 448 -28.94 -25.97 -14.11
C GLU A 448 -28.39 -25.55 -12.73
N LEU A 449 -27.06 -25.50 -12.59
CA LEU A 449 -26.44 -25.09 -11.35
C LEU A 449 -26.61 -23.57 -11.07
N LYS A 450 -26.68 -22.73 -12.12
CA LYS A 450 -27.01 -21.31 -11.97
C LYS A 450 -28.41 -21.14 -11.36
N THR A 451 -29.37 -21.91 -11.86
CA THR A 451 -30.76 -21.92 -11.37
C THR A 451 -30.82 -22.48 -9.94
N PHE A 452 -30.04 -23.52 -9.66
CA PHE A 452 -29.97 -24.15 -8.36
C PHE A 452 -29.45 -23.19 -7.28
N ALA A 453 -28.47 -22.37 -7.60
CA ALA A 453 -27.91 -21.39 -6.70
C ALA A 453 -28.78 -20.13 -6.55
N PHE A 454 -29.63 -19.84 -7.54
CA PHE A 454 -30.46 -18.64 -7.55
C PHE A 454 -31.58 -18.72 -6.49
N GLY A 455 -31.56 -17.78 -5.53
CA GLY A 455 -32.54 -17.70 -4.46
C GLY A 455 -32.42 -18.78 -3.36
N ARG A 456 -31.32 -19.55 -3.34
CA ARG A 456 -31.04 -20.56 -2.29
C ARG A 456 -30.17 -19.95 -1.21
N GLU A 457 -30.61 -20.02 0.04
CA GLU A 457 -29.88 -19.50 1.18
C GLU A 457 -28.51 -20.20 1.35
N GLY A 458 -27.47 -19.42 1.58
CA GLY A 458 -26.10 -19.93 1.78
C GLY A 458 -25.27 -20.12 0.50
N ILE A 459 -25.86 -19.93 -0.69
CA ILE A 459 -25.16 -20.03 -1.99
C ILE A 459 -25.37 -18.72 -2.76
N GLU A 460 -24.29 -18.18 -3.32
CA GLU A 460 -24.35 -17.00 -4.19
C GLU A 460 -23.79 -17.32 -5.58
N ASN A 461 -24.41 -16.74 -6.62
CA ASN A 461 -23.90 -16.81 -7.97
C ASN A 461 -22.85 -15.73 -8.21
N ALA A 462 -21.86 -16.05 -9.03
CA ALA A 462 -20.94 -15.07 -9.58
C ALA A 462 -20.64 -15.36 -11.04
N CYS A 463 -20.20 -14.37 -11.78
CA CYS A 463 -19.75 -14.58 -13.15
C CYS A 463 -18.45 -13.82 -13.44
N VAL A 464 -17.69 -14.33 -14.39
CA VAL A 464 -16.57 -13.57 -14.97
C VAL A 464 -17.08 -12.78 -16.16
N GLU A 465 -16.86 -11.47 -16.11
CA GLU A 465 -17.31 -10.53 -17.12
C GLU A 465 -16.67 -10.83 -18.48
N PHE A 466 -17.47 -10.82 -19.54
CA PHE A 466 -17.03 -11.03 -20.91
C PHE A 466 -17.49 -9.88 -21.80
N ASP A 467 -16.58 -9.18 -22.43
CA ASP A 467 -16.92 -8.10 -23.37
C ASP A 467 -17.32 -8.68 -24.73
N VAL A 468 -18.62 -8.69 -24.99
CA VAL A 468 -19.21 -9.14 -26.26
C VAL A 468 -18.79 -8.22 -27.42
N ALA A 469 -18.46 -6.96 -27.15
CA ALA A 469 -18.06 -6.01 -28.17
C ALA A 469 -16.65 -6.26 -28.69
N THR A 470 -15.72 -6.67 -27.84
CA THR A 470 -14.34 -6.98 -28.21
C THR A 470 -14.08 -8.48 -28.37
N LEU A 471 -15.00 -9.36 -27.95
CA LEU A 471 -14.84 -10.82 -27.79
C LEU A 471 -13.66 -11.19 -26.89
N ARG A 472 -13.41 -10.38 -25.88
CA ARG A 472 -12.32 -10.61 -24.94
C ARG A 472 -12.85 -10.69 -23.51
N PRO A 473 -12.29 -11.57 -22.67
CA PRO A 473 -12.59 -11.53 -21.26
C PRO A 473 -12.02 -10.24 -20.64
N THR A 474 -12.79 -9.63 -19.76
CA THR A 474 -12.32 -8.50 -18.94
C THR A 474 -11.62 -9.00 -17.68
N TYR A 475 -11.79 -10.26 -17.33
CA TYR A 475 -11.30 -10.94 -16.11
C TYR A 475 -11.86 -10.37 -14.79
N ARG A 476 -12.88 -9.53 -14.85
CA ARG A 476 -13.55 -9.00 -13.64
C ARG A 476 -14.55 -10.02 -13.12
N LEU A 477 -14.59 -10.20 -11.80
CA LEU A 477 -15.56 -11.07 -11.14
C LEU A 477 -16.75 -10.24 -10.65
N LEU A 478 -17.96 -10.63 -11.04
CA LEU A 478 -19.22 -9.99 -10.64
C LEU A 478 -19.99 -10.97 -9.73
N ILE A 479 -20.11 -10.65 -8.45
CA ILE A 479 -20.82 -11.47 -7.45
C ILE A 479 -22.30 -11.06 -7.43
N GLY A 480 -23.22 -12.02 -7.20
CA GLY A 480 -24.67 -11.81 -7.14
C GLY A 480 -25.37 -11.89 -8.49
N ILE A 481 -24.65 -12.28 -9.56
CA ILE A 481 -25.22 -12.47 -10.88
C ILE A 481 -24.69 -13.77 -11.48
N PRO A 482 -25.56 -14.65 -11.97
CA PRO A 482 -25.14 -15.77 -12.82
C PRO A 482 -24.70 -15.26 -14.20
N GLY A 483 -23.64 -15.84 -14.76
CA GLY A 483 -23.11 -15.45 -16.07
C GLY A 483 -24.07 -15.82 -17.22
N ALA A 484 -24.24 -14.89 -18.16
CA ALA A 484 -25.00 -15.12 -19.37
C ALA A 484 -24.24 -16.00 -20.36
N SER A 485 -24.97 -16.82 -21.13
CA SER A 485 -24.39 -17.63 -22.19
C SER A 485 -24.20 -16.78 -23.46
N ASN A 486 -22.97 -16.44 -23.79
CA ASN A 486 -22.64 -15.57 -24.92
C ASN A 486 -22.33 -16.33 -26.22
N ALA A 487 -22.58 -17.64 -26.28
CA ALA A 487 -22.23 -18.49 -27.44
C ALA A 487 -22.80 -17.97 -28.78
N PHE A 488 -24.06 -17.56 -28.82
CA PHE A 488 -24.67 -17.03 -30.05
C PHE A 488 -24.11 -15.67 -30.46
N ALA A 489 -23.80 -14.80 -29.52
CA ALA A 489 -23.18 -13.51 -29.81
C ALA A 489 -21.75 -13.68 -30.36
N ILE A 490 -20.98 -14.57 -29.74
CA ILE A 490 -19.64 -14.96 -30.18
C ILE A 490 -19.70 -15.59 -31.59
N SER A 491 -20.59 -16.58 -31.84
CA SER A 491 -20.71 -17.26 -33.10
C SER A 491 -21.11 -16.31 -34.24
N ARG A 492 -22.03 -15.38 -33.98
CA ARG A 492 -22.41 -14.35 -34.94
C ARG A 492 -21.23 -13.53 -35.38
N ARG A 493 -20.42 -13.11 -34.44
CA ARG A 493 -19.29 -12.23 -34.71
C ARG A 493 -18.09 -12.95 -35.36
N LEU A 494 -18.00 -14.25 -35.14
CA LEU A 494 -17.04 -15.13 -35.85
C LEU A 494 -17.50 -15.46 -37.26
N GLY A 495 -18.68 -15.01 -37.68
CA GLY A 495 -19.14 -15.14 -39.06
C GLY A 495 -20.17 -16.26 -39.30
N LEU A 496 -20.72 -16.90 -38.25
CA LEU A 496 -21.80 -17.85 -38.40
C LEU A 496 -23.06 -17.13 -38.94
N SER A 497 -23.71 -17.72 -39.97
CA SER A 497 -24.87 -17.10 -40.60
C SER A 497 -26.04 -16.90 -39.63
N GLU A 498 -26.72 -15.78 -39.75
CA GLU A 498 -27.85 -15.43 -38.87
C GLU A 498 -28.97 -16.45 -38.93
N SER A 499 -29.19 -17.07 -40.11
CA SER A 499 -30.17 -18.15 -40.27
C SER A 499 -29.88 -19.36 -39.37
N LEU A 500 -28.60 -19.77 -39.24
CA LEU A 500 -28.21 -20.87 -38.36
C LEU A 500 -28.37 -20.47 -36.87
N ILE A 501 -28.03 -19.24 -36.51
CA ILE A 501 -28.21 -18.75 -35.15
C ILE A 501 -29.68 -18.69 -34.74
N ILE A 502 -30.56 -18.20 -35.64
CA ILE A 502 -32.00 -18.18 -35.40
C ILE A 502 -32.54 -19.62 -35.24
N ARG A 503 -32.09 -20.56 -36.10
CA ARG A 503 -32.49 -21.95 -35.99
C ARG A 503 -32.00 -22.59 -34.70
N ALA A 504 -30.76 -22.34 -34.29
CA ALA A 504 -30.22 -22.83 -33.05
C ALA A 504 -31.02 -22.31 -31.83
N LYS A 505 -31.37 -21.02 -31.82
CA LYS A 505 -32.25 -20.45 -30.77
C LYS A 505 -33.61 -21.10 -30.69
N GLN A 506 -34.19 -21.49 -31.83
CA GLN A 506 -35.50 -22.21 -31.88
C GLN A 506 -35.44 -23.64 -31.35
N LEU A 507 -34.25 -24.22 -31.28
CA LEU A 507 -34.03 -25.58 -30.77
C LEU A 507 -33.82 -25.62 -29.25
N ILE A 508 -33.61 -24.45 -28.60
CA ILE A 508 -33.52 -24.35 -27.14
C ILE A 508 -34.92 -24.32 -26.54
N GLN A 509 -35.13 -25.03 -25.43
CA GLN A 509 -36.41 -25.06 -24.72
C GLN A 509 -36.84 -23.68 -24.23
N ALA A 510 -38.12 -23.35 -24.26
CA ALA A 510 -38.65 -22.01 -24.02
C ALA A 510 -38.35 -21.46 -22.62
N ASP A 511 -38.33 -22.32 -21.61
CA ASP A 511 -38.08 -21.94 -20.21
C ASP A 511 -36.63 -21.49 -19.97
N HIS A 512 -35.67 -22.14 -20.63
CA HIS A 512 -34.26 -21.72 -20.59
C HIS A 512 -34.04 -20.36 -21.28
N ALA A 513 -34.76 -20.07 -22.36
CA ALA A 513 -34.62 -18.82 -23.08
C ALA A 513 -35.14 -17.61 -22.30
N GLN A 514 -36.21 -17.75 -21.50
CA GLN A 514 -36.73 -16.68 -20.64
C GLN A 514 -35.80 -16.40 -19.48
N PHE A 515 -35.28 -17.42 -18.83
CA PHE A 515 -34.32 -17.27 -17.71
C PHE A 515 -33.03 -16.56 -18.18
N GLU A 516 -32.49 -16.95 -19.33
CA GLU A 516 -31.30 -16.29 -19.91
C GLU A 516 -31.55 -14.81 -20.27
N GLN A 517 -32.77 -14.44 -20.70
CA GLN A 517 -33.11 -13.03 -20.94
C GLN A 517 -33.13 -12.19 -19.67
N VAL A 518 -33.70 -12.71 -18.58
CA VAL A 518 -33.71 -12.02 -17.27
C VAL A 518 -32.30 -11.85 -16.76
N ILE A 519 -31.45 -12.89 -16.88
CA ILE A 519 -30.03 -12.80 -16.47
C ILE A 519 -29.29 -11.72 -17.26
N ASN A 520 -29.44 -11.69 -18.59
CA ASN A 520 -28.78 -10.69 -19.43
C ASN A 520 -29.20 -9.25 -19.07
N GLN A 521 -30.45 -9.04 -18.67
CA GLN A 521 -30.96 -7.75 -18.24
C GLN A 521 -30.37 -7.36 -16.87
N LEU A 522 -30.36 -8.29 -15.95
CA LEU A 522 -29.81 -8.09 -14.58
C LEU A 522 -28.30 -7.79 -14.61
N GLU A 523 -27.56 -8.48 -15.48
CA GLU A 523 -26.12 -8.23 -15.71
C GLU A 523 -25.88 -6.79 -16.20
N LYS A 524 -26.70 -6.32 -17.18
CA LYS A 524 -26.59 -4.95 -17.69
C LYS A 524 -26.93 -3.89 -16.65
N GLU A 525 -27.99 -4.09 -15.88
CA GLU A 525 -28.39 -3.16 -14.82
C GLU A 525 -27.34 -3.06 -13.71
N LYS A 526 -26.75 -4.19 -13.33
CA LYS A 526 -25.71 -4.22 -12.32
C LYS A 526 -24.40 -3.57 -12.80
N MET A 527 -23.99 -3.83 -14.04
CA MET A 527 -22.83 -3.14 -14.62
C MET A 527 -23.02 -1.62 -14.62
N LEU A 528 -24.22 -1.14 -14.94
CA LEU A 528 -24.52 0.29 -14.87
C LEU A 528 -24.44 0.82 -13.42
N TYR A 529 -24.98 0.05 -12.47
CA TYR A 529 -24.94 0.38 -11.06
C TYR A 529 -23.50 0.43 -10.51
N GLU A 530 -22.66 -0.56 -10.87
CA GLU A 530 -21.23 -0.57 -10.49
C GLU A 530 -20.46 0.60 -11.09
N GLN A 531 -20.73 0.94 -12.36
CA GLN A 531 -20.14 2.10 -13.01
C GLN A 531 -20.51 3.41 -12.30
N MET A 532 -21.79 3.54 -11.91
CA MET A 532 -22.25 4.69 -11.13
C MET A 532 -21.58 4.76 -9.75
N ASN A 533 -21.44 3.62 -9.06
CA ASN A 533 -20.77 3.58 -7.76
C ASN A 533 -19.29 3.95 -7.87
N ALA A 534 -18.57 3.45 -8.87
CA ALA A 534 -17.17 3.83 -9.12
C ALA A 534 -17.01 5.33 -9.41
N ASP A 535 -17.95 5.93 -10.14
CA ASP A 535 -18.00 7.38 -10.37
C ASP A 535 -18.28 8.16 -9.08
N ILE A 536 -19.17 7.67 -8.22
CA ILE A 536 -19.47 8.26 -6.91
C ILE A 536 -18.24 8.21 -6.02
N GLU A 537 -17.56 7.08 -5.93
CA GLU A 537 -16.34 6.93 -5.12
C GLU A 537 -15.22 7.87 -5.58
N THR A 538 -15.02 7.98 -6.91
CA THR A 538 -14.02 8.91 -7.46
C THR A 538 -14.37 10.37 -7.15
N ARG A 539 -15.64 10.74 -7.17
CA ARG A 539 -16.10 12.08 -6.78
C ARG A 539 -15.96 12.32 -5.29
N LEU A 540 -16.26 11.32 -4.45
CA LEU A 540 -16.10 11.39 -3.00
C LEU A 540 -14.63 11.60 -2.62
N ARG A 541 -13.72 10.79 -3.15
CA ARG A 541 -12.27 10.95 -2.93
C ARG A 541 -11.74 12.33 -3.38
N ARG A 542 -12.27 12.87 -4.49
CA ARG A 542 -11.93 14.25 -4.93
C ARG A 542 -12.48 15.30 -3.98
N ALA A 543 -13.69 15.12 -3.47
CA ALA A 543 -14.30 16.05 -2.51
C ALA A 543 -13.51 16.08 -1.21
N GLU A 544 -13.15 14.92 -0.66
CA GLU A 544 -12.31 14.80 0.55
C GLU A 544 -10.93 15.47 0.36
N GLN A 545 -10.29 15.26 -0.78
CA GLN A 545 -9.02 15.93 -1.08
C GLN A 545 -9.16 17.46 -1.21
N MET A 546 -10.26 17.93 -1.77
CA MET A 546 -10.55 19.36 -1.86
C MET A 546 -10.82 19.97 -0.48
N GLU A 547 -11.56 19.26 0.38
CA GLU A 547 -11.85 19.67 1.74
C GLU A 547 -10.58 19.73 2.59
N ALA A 548 -9.72 18.71 2.51
CA ALA A 548 -8.44 18.71 3.20
C ALA A 548 -7.52 19.87 2.74
N LYS A 549 -7.48 20.15 1.44
CA LYS A 549 -6.74 21.31 0.89
C LYS A 549 -7.33 22.65 1.34
N ALA A 550 -8.65 22.76 1.40
CA ALA A 550 -9.34 23.98 1.86
C ALA A 550 -9.07 24.25 3.34
N GLU A 551 -9.08 23.21 4.18
CA GLU A 551 -8.78 23.34 5.60
C GLU A 551 -7.29 23.67 5.83
N ALA A 552 -6.36 23.06 5.10
CA ALA A 552 -4.94 23.40 5.16
C ALA A 552 -4.69 24.89 4.78
N LEU A 553 -5.34 25.36 3.71
CA LEU A 553 -5.26 26.76 3.28
C LEU A 553 -5.87 27.72 4.32
N ARG A 554 -6.96 27.30 4.98
CA ARG A 554 -7.61 28.06 6.05
C ARG A 554 -6.69 28.22 7.28
N VAL A 555 -6.01 27.15 7.66
CA VAL A 555 -5.03 27.16 8.75
C VAL A 555 -3.88 28.11 8.40
N GLU A 556 -3.32 27.99 7.17
CA GLU A 556 -2.24 28.87 6.70
C GLU A 556 -2.64 30.36 6.68
N LEU A 557 -3.85 30.67 6.18
CA LEU A 557 -4.39 32.02 6.18
C LEU A 557 -4.55 32.59 7.60
N ASN A 558 -5.03 31.76 8.53
CA ASN A 558 -5.15 32.18 9.93
C ASN A 558 -3.81 32.45 10.58
N GLN A 559 -2.79 31.64 10.30
CA GLN A 559 -1.41 31.86 10.77
C GLN A 559 -0.83 33.14 10.17
N LYS A 560 -0.92 33.35 8.85
CA LYS A 560 -0.45 34.58 8.20
C LYS A 560 -1.18 35.82 8.76
N LYS A 561 -2.47 35.73 9.02
CA LYS A 561 -3.24 36.82 9.62
C LYS A 561 -2.79 37.13 11.04
N ALA A 562 -2.51 36.12 11.85
CA ALA A 562 -1.99 36.28 13.20
C ALA A 562 -0.58 36.92 13.18
N ASP A 563 0.31 36.51 12.27
CA ASP A 563 1.65 37.07 12.13
C ASP A 563 1.62 38.54 11.67
N ILE A 564 0.77 38.90 10.71
CA ILE A 564 0.58 40.28 10.27
C ILE A 564 0.07 41.17 11.42
N LEU A 565 -0.89 40.69 12.19
CA LEU A 565 -1.43 41.43 13.34
C LEU A 565 -0.36 41.59 14.44
N ARG A 566 0.46 40.58 14.66
CA ARG A 566 1.56 40.63 15.63
C ARG A 566 2.62 41.66 15.20
N ARG A 567 3.08 41.64 13.92
CA ARG A 567 4.04 42.61 13.37
C ARG A 567 3.50 44.03 13.46
N ALA A 568 2.26 44.26 13.05
CA ALA A 568 1.62 45.57 13.14
C ALA A 568 1.54 46.08 14.59
N LYS A 569 1.28 45.19 15.54
CA LYS A 569 1.25 45.53 16.99
C LYS A 569 2.64 45.87 17.53
N ASP A 570 3.67 45.10 17.10
CA ASP A 570 5.06 45.33 17.53
C ASP A 570 5.63 46.64 16.92
N GLU A 571 5.34 46.92 15.64
CA GLU A 571 5.68 48.17 14.96
C GLU A 571 4.98 49.39 15.60
N GLY A 572 3.68 49.26 15.91
CA GLY A 572 2.91 50.27 16.61
C GLY A 572 3.50 50.56 18.01
N ALA A 573 3.87 49.54 18.76
CA ALA A 573 4.50 49.68 20.08
C ALA A 573 5.89 50.27 20.00
N ALA A 574 6.67 49.98 18.94
CA ALA A 574 7.99 50.57 18.73
C ALA A 574 7.90 52.07 18.36
N LEU A 575 6.92 52.44 17.53
CA LEU A 575 6.65 53.82 17.15
C LEU A 575 6.25 54.67 18.38
N VAL A 576 5.36 54.16 19.21
CA VAL A 576 4.94 54.82 20.47
C VAL A 576 6.13 55.02 21.42
N ARG A 577 7.00 54.01 21.55
CA ARG A 577 8.24 54.10 22.37
C ARG A 577 9.25 55.15 21.83
N ARG A 578 9.32 55.27 20.50
CA ARG A 578 10.20 56.28 19.86
C ARG A 578 9.68 57.68 20.09
N MET A 579 8.39 57.88 19.83
CA MET A 579 7.74 59.18 20.08
C MET A 579 7.83 59.63 21.54
N ARG A 580 7.70 58.68 22.49
CA ARG A 580 7.85 58.98 23.93
C ARG A 580 9.27 59.42 24.29
N ARG A 581 10.32 58.80 23.73
CA ARG A 581 11.71 59.20 23.92
C ARG A 581 11.99 60.57 23.32
N GLU A 582 11.57 60.83 22.05
CA GLU A 582 11.71 62.12 21.41
C GLU A 582 10.99 63.24 22.18
N SER A 583 9.81 62.94 22.75
CA SER A 583 9.07 63.91 23.58
C SER A 583 9.79 64.18 24.90
N GLU A 584 10.37 63.17 25.57
CA GLU A 584 11.16 63.33 26.80
C GLU A 584 12.44 64.11 26.57
N GLU A 585 13.12 63.96 25.42
CA GLU A 585 14.28 64.73 25.00
C GLU A 585 13.91 66.20 24.78
N VAL A 586 12.83 66.51 24.09
CA VAL A 586 12.34 67.89 23.88
C VAL A 586 11.96 68.55 25.21
N ILE A 587 11.31 67.81 26.12
CA ILE A 587 11.02 68.35 27.48
C ILE A 587 12.29 68.59 28.28
N SER A 588 13.33 67.76 28.12
CA SER A 588 14.62 67.95 28.78
C SER A 588 15.35 69.20 28.26
N GLN A 589 15.41 69.35 26.94
CA GLN A 589 16.00 70.56 26.29
C GLN A 589 15.25 71.84 26.64
N LEU A 590 13.95 71.79 26.70
CA LEU A 590 13.11 72.92 27.19
C LEU A 590 13.39 73.26 28.66
N LYS A 591 13.64 72.25 29.51
CA LYS A 591 14.02 72.47 30.92
C LYS A 591 15.39 73.12 31.06
N GLU A 592 16.34 72.78 30.22
CA GLU A 592 17.67 73.37 30.20
C GLU A 592 17.68 74.84 29.67
N GLN A 593 16.93 75.15 28.64
CA GLN A 593 16.86 76.50 28.11
C GLN A 593 16.07 77.52 28.95
N PHE A 594 15.23 77.05 29.89
CA PHE A 594 14.43 77.96 30.76
C PHE A 594 14.96 78.11 32.19
N ASN A 595 16.25 77.96 32.35
CA ASN A 595 16.85 78.11 33.71
C ASN A 595 16.87 79.52 34.31
N ASP A 596 16.41 80.51 33.54
CA ASP A 596 16.51 81.92 33.91
C ASP A 596 15.21 82.74 33.94
N GLN A 597 14.06 82.21 33.94
CA GLN A 597 12.82 82.98 34.06
C GLN A 597 11.76 82.36 34.97
N GLY A 598 11.14 83.27 35.80
CA GLY A 598 10.26 82.96 36.92
C GLY A 598 9.32 81.81 36.89
N ILE A 599 9.12 81.14 38.05
CA ILE A 599 8.40 79.83 38.26
C ILE A 599 7.04 79.70 37.64
N GLN A 600 6.20 80.75 37.56
CA GLN A 600 4.83 80.65 37.02
C GLN A 600 4.74 80.55 35.51
N LYS A 601 5.59 81.26 34.77
CA LYS A 601 5.69 81.15 33.30
C LYS A 601 6.26 79.80 32.85
N ARG A 602 7.15 79.23 33.65
CA ARG A 602 7.76 77.94 33.43
C ARG A 602 6.79 76.74 33.54
N GLN A 603 5.92 76.84 34.57
CA GLN A 603 4.90 75.79 34.74
C GLN A 603 3.82 75.82 33.64
N ALA A 604 3.42 77.02 33.19
CA ALA A 604 2.47 77.19 32.12
C ALA A 604 2.98 76.65 30.77
N ALA A 605 4.27 76.95 30.43
CA ALA A 605 4.88 76.49 29.19
C ALA A 605 5.11 74.97 29.17
N ILE A 606 5.53 74.36 30.30
CA ILE A 606 5.68 72.90 30.44
C ILE A 606 4.32 72.23 30.36
N GLN A 607 3.29 72.80 30.94
CA GLN A 607 1.93 72.22 30.87
C GLN A 607 1.35 72.34 29.46
N ALA A 608 1.53 73.47 28.76
CA ALA A 608 1.13 73.64 27.37
C ALA A 608 1.86 72.65 26.40
N ALA A 609 3.16 72.40 26.64
CA ALA A 609 3.95 71.39 25.86
C ALA A 609 3.46 69.98 26.16
N ARG A 610 3.14 69.66 27.43
CA ARG A 610 2.54 68.32 27.80
C ARG A 610 1.17 68.15 27.18
N ASP A 611 0.35 69.17 27.16
CA ASP A 611 -0.97 69.12 26.58
C ASP A 611 -0.93 68.97 25.07
N GLN A 612 -0.02 69.61 24.38
CA GLN A 612 0.26 69.41 22.95
C GLN A 612 0.79 68.03 22.63
N ILE A 613 1.67 67.49 23.47
CA ILE A 613 2.21 66.11 23.31
C ILE A 613 1.14 65.08 23.57
N ASN A 614 0.30 65.29 24.57
CA ASN A 614 -0.85 64.41 24.85
C ASN A 614 -1.91 64.47 23.77
N GLU A 615 -2.11 65.64 23.16
CA GLU A 615 -3.02 65.84 22.03
C GLU A 615 -2.49 65.16 20.75
N ALA A 616 -1.18 65.29 20.49
CA ALA A 616 -0.48 64.59 19.39
C ALA A 616 -0.48 63.07 19.60
N ALA A 617 -0.18 62.59 20.82
CA ALA A 617 -0.28 61.18 21.17
C ALA A 617 -1.72 60.61 21.15
N GLY A 618 -2.69 61.45 21.45
CA GLY A 618 -4.11 61.12 21.27
C GLY A 618 -4.57 61.01 19.82
N LYS A 619 -3.89 61.71 18.90
CA LYS A 619 -4.10 61.64 17.45
C LYS A 619 -3.43 60.40 16.81
N VAL A 620 -2.40 59.86 17.45
CA VAL A 620 -1.67 58.58 17.06
C VAL A 620 -2.19 57.40 17.94
N ARG A 621 -3.46 57.28 18.15
CA ARG A 621 -4.04 55.94 18.45
C ARG A 621 -3.85 55.14 17.14
N PRO A 622 -3.17 53.96 17.21
CA PRO A 622 -3.14 53.10 16.06
C PRO A 622 -4.59 52.87 15.70
N GLY A 623 -4.97 53.33 14.51
CA GLY A 623 -6.30 53.07 13.97
C GLY A 623 -6.39 51.55 13.83
N ILE A 624 -6.99 50.89 14.84
CA ILE A 624 -7.73 49.71 14.55
C ILE A 624 -8.72 50.20 13.51
N VAL A 625 -8.42 49.94 12.22
CA VAL A 625 -9.38 50.03 11.15
C VAL A 625 -10.42 48.97 11.48
N SER A 626 -11.26 49.33 12.46
CA SER A 626 -12.51 48.68 12.65
C SER A 626 -13.28 48.90 11.36
N VAL A 627 -13.58 47.87 10.64
CA VAL A 627 -14.53 47.90 9.51
C VAL A 627 -15.88 48.52 9.93
N LYS A 628 -16.04 48.92 11.17
CA LYS A 628 -17.19 49.65 11.78
C LYS A 628 -17.26 51.16 11.44
N ALA A 629 -16.22 51.78 10.85
CA ALA A 629 -16.14 53.24 10.72
C ALA A 629 -16.92 53.85 9.52
N PHE A 630 -17.45 53.03 8.62
CA PHE A 630 -18.17 53.54 7.43
C PHE A 630 -19.69 53.36 7.41
N ARG A 631 -20.31 53.01 8.51
CA ARG A 631 -21.77 52.74 8.57
C ARG A 631 -22.50 53.96 9.10
N LYS A 632 -23.35 54.56 8.28
CA LYS A 632 -24.23 55.69 8.67
C LYS A 632 -25.33 55.19 9.64
N PRO A 633 -25.76 56.00 10.60
CA PRO A 633 -26.94 55.66 11.39
C PRO A 633 -28.16 55.42 10.48
N VAL A 634 -29.05 54.52 10.88
CA VAL A 634 -30.27 54.20 10.11
C VAL A 634 -31.20 55.41 10.22
N ASP A 635 -31.58 55.98 9.09
CA ASP A 635 -32.63 56.99 9.00
C ASP A 635 -33.95 56.30 8.62
N LEU A 636 -34.89 56.28 9.56
CA LEU A 636 -36.20 55.63 9.44
C LEU A 636 -37.05 56.18 8.29
N LYS A 637 -36.73 57.41 7.79
CA LYS A 637 -37.46 58.01 6.67
C LYS A 637 -37.02 57.52 5.29
N THR A 638 -35.83 56.93 5.22
CA THR A 638 -35.21 56.48 3.96
C THR A 638 -35.02 55.01 3.89
N LEU A 639 -35.36 54.25 4.97
CA LEU A 639 -35.22 52.80 5.11
C LEU A 639 -36.43 52.11 4.50
N GLU A 640 -36.17 51.09 3.66
CA GLU A 640 -37.19 50.26 2.99
C GLU A 640 -37.07 48.79 3.42
N PRO A 641 -38.15 47.98 3.45
CA PRO A 641 -38.05 46.54 3.62
C PRO A 641 -37.17 45.92 2.49
N GLY A 642 -36.27 45.05 2.84
CA GLY A 642 -35.25 44.48 1.95
C GLY A 642 -33.84 45.09 2.10
N ASP A 643 -33.74 46.26 2.73
CA ASP A 643 -32.44 46.91 3.00
C ASP A 643 -31.59 46.11 3.98
N ILE A 644 -30.28 46.11 3.77
CA ILE A 644 -29.35 45.44 4.64
C ILE A 644 -28.83 46.42 5.69
N ILE A 645 -29.02 46.04 6.96
CA ILE A 645 -28.56 46.78 8.14
C ILE A 645 -27.62 45.94 8.99
N TYR A 646 -26.83 46.62 9.81
CA TYR A 646 -25.94 45.97 10.76
C TYR A 646 -26.44 46.24 12.18
N VAL A 647 -26.75 45.19 12.93
CA VAL A 647 -27.21 45.26 14.30
C VAL A 647 -26.02 45.30 15.23
N THR A 648 -25.79 46.47 15.90
CA THR A 648 -24.56 46.73 16.66
C THR A 648 -24.45 45.85 17.92
N LYS A 649 -25.59 45.52 18.56
CA LYS A 649 -25.59 44.65 19.74
C LYS A 649 -25.31 43.18 19.47
N LEU A 650 -25.63 42.72 18.27
CA LEU A 650 -25.51 41.33 17.89
C LEU A 650 -24.29 41.08 16.94
N ASP A 651 -23.60 42.18 16.56
CA ASP A 651 -22.44 42.18 15.67
C ASP A 651 -22.66 41.46 14.31
N GLN A 652 -23.90 41.50 13.79
CA GLN A 652 -24.30 40.76 12.58
C GLN A 652 -25.05 41.67 11.60
N LYS A 653 -24.98 41.33 10.30
CA LYS A 653 -25.77 41.92 9.23
C LYS A 653 -27.13 41.21 9.19
N GLY A 654 -28.20 41.98 8.94
CA GLY A 654 -29.54 41.44 8.77
C GLY A 654 -30.32 42.25 7.72
N THR A 655 -31.35 41.62 7.15
CA THR A 655 -32.25 42.21 6.17
C THR A 655 -33.52 42.73 6.90
N VAL A 656 -33.93 43.95 6.62
CA VAL A 656 -35.14 44.55 7.19
C VAL A 656 -36.35 43.89 6.56
N LEU A 657 -37.22 43.29 7.39
CA LEU A 657 -38.45 42.64 6.94
C LEU A 657 -39.64 43.62 7.06
N SER A 658 -39.72 44.33 8.17
CA SER A 658 -40.78 45.32 8.39
C SER A 658 -40.32 46.42 9.35
N ILE A 659 -40.94 47.59 9.27
CA ILE A 659 -40.65 48.80 10.05
C ILE A 659 -41.92 49.14 10.87
N ARG A 660 -41.81 49.08 12.22
CA ARG A 660 -42.92 49.41 13.14
C ARG A 660 -42.52 50.53 14.09
N GLY A 661 -42.77 51.77 13.69
CA GLY A 661 -42.41 52.95 14.49
C GLY A 661 -40.88 53.06 14.68
N LYS A 662 -40.38 52.91 15.91
CA LYS A 662 -38.95 52.95 16.25
C LYS A 662 -38.26 51.58 16.31
N GLU A 663 -38.99 50.48 16.04
CA GLU A 663 -38.50 49.10 16.03
C GLU A 663 -38.53 48.57 14.60
N LEU A 664 -37.46 47.77 14.29
CA LEU A 664 -37.26 47.12 13.02
C LEU A 664 -37.32 45.61 13.20
N GLU A 665 -38.14 44.94 12.44
CA GLU A 665 -38.09 43.48 12.35
C GLU A 665 -37.04 43.11 11.33
N VAL A 666 -36.03 42.37 11.79
CA VAL A 666 -34.85 42.07 11.01
C VAL A 666 -34.61 40.57 10.97
N GLN A 667 -34.29 40.06 9.79
CA GLN A 667 -33.84 38.69 9.61
C GLN A 667 -32.32 38.61 9.73
N LEU A 668 -31.83 37.87 10.74
CA LEU A 668 -30.42 37.59 10.98
C LEU A 668 -30.19 36.09 10.68
N GLY A 669 -29.72 35.78 9.45
CA GLY A 669 -29.62 34.36 9.01
C GLY A 669 -31.00 33.69 9.01
N SER A 670 -31.20 32.66 9.84
CA SER A 670 -32.45 31.93 9.98
C SER A 670 -33.37 32.51 11.09
N LEU A 671 -32.91 33.50 11.82
CA LEU A 671 -33.64 34.05 12.98
C LEU A 671 -34.30 35.40 12.64
N LYS A 672 -35.60 35.56 12.96
CA LYS A 672 -36.30 36.84 12.88
C LYS A 672 -36.35 37.46 14.29
N THR A 673 -35.91 38.71 14.40
CA THR A 673 -35.91 39.41 15.70
C THR A 673 -36.23 40.88 15.55
N ASN A 674 -36.82 41.48 16.59
CA ASN A 674 -37.12 42.91 16.64
C ASN A 674 -35.96 43.67 17.29
N VAL A 675 -35.44 44.70 16.60
CA VAL A 675 -34.32 45.53 17.06
C VAL A 675 -34.67 47.01 16.98
N LYS A 676 -34.16 47.81 17.92
CA LYS A 676 -34.42 49.27 17.91
C LYS A 676 -33.56 49.92 16.84
N ALA A 677 -34.13 50.80 16.04
CA ALA A 677 -33.45 51.52 14.93
C ALA A 677 -32.15 52.24 15.36
N ARG A 678 -32.07 52.73 16.62
CA ARG A 678 -30.87 53.35 17.20
C ARG A 678 -29.69 52.40 17.37
N ASP A 679 -29.96 51.09 17.49
CA ASP A 679 -28.95 50.03 17.67
C ASP A 679 -28.50 49.44 16.32
N CYS A 680 -28.95 50.05 15.19
CA CYS A 680 -28.67 49.58 13.84
C CYS A 680 -27.93 50.65 13.02
N LYS A 681 -27.11 50.17 12.09
CA LYS A 681 -26.40 51.01 11.09
C LYS A 681 -26.74 50.53 9.71
N PHE A 682 -26.94 51.48 8.76
CA PHE A 682 -27.22 51.16 7.36
C PHE A 682 -25.99 50.59 6.67
N VAL A 683 -26.19 49.55 5.87
CA VAL A 683 -25.09 48.86 5.12
C VAL A 683 -25.28 49.03 3.62
N GLU A 684 -26.46 48.66 3.10
CA GLU A 684 -26.71 48.61 1.64
C GLU A 684 -28.24 48.69 1.38
N LYS A 685 -28.62 49.32 0.22
CA LYS A 685 -30.00 49.29 -0.22
C LYS A 685 -30.32 48.04 -1.00
N ALA A 686 -31.55 47.56 -0.86
CA ALA A 686 -32.07 46.49 -1.73
C ALA A 686 -31.97 46.88 -3.22
N PRO A 687 -31.58 45.97 -4.14
CA PRO A 687 -31.58 46.20 -5.57
C PRO A 687 -33.03 46.56 -5.99
N LYS A 688 -33.22 47.70 -6.63
CA LYS A 688 -34.56 48.12 -7.10
C LYS A 688 -34.97 47.28 -8.32
N GLU A 689 -35.96 46.42 -8.11
CA GLU A 689 -36.76 45.89 -9.24
C GLU A 689 -37.65 47.00 -9.80
N LYS A 690 -37.66 47.11 -11.11
CA LYS A 690 -38.56 48.02 -11.85
C LYS A 690 -40.02 47.52 -11.78
N PRO A 691 -41.00 48.33 -11.56
CA PRO A 691 -42.34 47.89 -11.24
C PRO A 691 -43.10 47.42 -12.50
N SER A 692 -43.74 46.28 -12.44
CA SER A 692 -44.88 45.90 -13.23
C SER A 692 -46.13 45.81 -12.36
N ALA A 693 -47.26 46.32 -12.89
CA ALA A 693 -48.44 46.79 -12.18
C ALA A 693 -49.41 45.68 -11.72
N LYS A 694 -49.93 45.92 -10.56
CA LYS A 694 -51.32 45.76 -10.07
C LYS A 694 -52.17 44.51 -10.40
N GLY A 695 -52.70 43.97 -9.31
CA GLY A 695 -53.97 43.32 -9.12
C GLY A 695 -53.90 42.19 -8.13
N GLY A 696 -54.30 42.20 -6.97
CA GLY A 696 -55.58 42.54 -6.30
C GLY A 696 -56.11 41.34 -5.57
N ALA A 697 -56.22 41.46 -4.28
CA ALA A 697 -57.24 40.89 -3.38
C ALA A 697 -57.13 39.48 -2.81
N ASN A 698 -56.93 39.49 -1.49
CA ASN A 698 -57.70 38.82 -0.39
C ASN A 698 -57.97 37.33 -0.42
N GLY A 699 -57.63 36.73 0.70
CA GLY A 699 -58.31 35.54 1.17
C GLY A 699 -57.59 34.85 2.34
N SER A 700 -57.96 35.22 3.54
CA SER A 700 -57.61 34.62 4.80
C SER A 700 -58.24 33.22 4.96
N LEU A 701 -57.63 32.34 5.69
CA LEU A 701 -58.15 31.68 6.92
C LEU A 701 -57.41 30.36 7.22
N SER A 702 -56.73 30.39 8.33
CA SER A 702 -56.83 29.55 9.53
C SER A 702 -56.92 28.03 9.41
N GLY A 703 -56.09 27.40 10.19
CA GLY A 703 -56.47 26.24 11.02
C GLY A 703 -55.60 25.03 11.01
N GLY A 704 -54.78 24.90 12.00
CA GLY A 704 -54.82 23.78 12.92
C GLY A 704 -54.09 22.48 12.59
N GLY A 705 -53.13 22.19 13.42
CA GLY A 705 -52.95 20.83 13.91
C GLY A 705 -51.75 20.00 13.41
N GLY A 706 -50.69 20.10 14.11
CA GLY A 706 -49.67 19.15 14.59
C GLY A 706 -49.42 17.82 13.87
N ARG A 707 -48.18 17.61 13.50
CA ARG A 707 -47.32 16.55 14.07
C ARG A 707 -45.98 16.49 13.38
N LYS A 708 -44.93 16.37 14.22
CA LYS A 708 -43.52 16.21 13.89
C LYS A 708 -43.23 15.00 12.98
N ARG A 709 -42.45 15.25 11.93
CA ARG A 709 -41.42 14.36 11.36
C ARG A 709 -40.73 15.17 10.27
N GLY A 710 -39.48 15.44 10.37
CA GLY A 710 -38.32 14.73 10.08
C GLY A 710 -37.50 15.52 9.08
N SER A 711 -36.36 15.91 9.40
CA SER A 711 -35.31 16.75 8.87
C SER A 711 -34.75 16.39 7.46
N SER A 712 -35.57 15.99 6.51
CA SER A 712 -35.09 15.65 5.14
C SER A 712 -35.50 16.64 4.06
N PHE A 713 -36.32 17.66 4.40
CA PHE A 713 -36.89 18.57 3.38
C PHE A 713 -36.10 19.86 3.16
N ILE A 714 -35.16 20.21 4.04
CA ILE A 714 -34.47 21.51 3.96
C ILE A 714 -33.28 21.48 2.98
N SER A 715 -32.75 20.31 2.65
CA SER A 715 -31.62 20.22 1.66
C SER A 715 -32.08 20.25 0.20
N LYS A 716 -33.30 19.80 -0.10
CA LYS A 716 -33.79 19.80 -1.50
C LYS A 716 -34.29 21.17 -1.97
N ALA A 717 -34.72 22.06 -1.05
CA ALA A 717 -35.17 23.40 -1.39
C ALA A 717 -34.03 24.39 -1.75
N GLN A 718 -32.79 24.04 -1.47
CA GLN A 718 -31.62 24.88 -1.81
C GLN A 718 -30.96 24.53 -3.15
N GLU A 719 -31.32 23.42 -3.82
CA GLU A 719 -30.76 22.95 -5.08
C GLU A 719 -31.76 22.98 -6.25
N ALA A 720 -32.97 23.50 -6.08
CA ALA A 720 -33.96 23.56 -7.16
C ALA A 720 -33.52 24.58 -8.23
N HIS A 721 -33.05 24.08 -9.37
CA HIS A 721 -32.82 24.88 -10.56
C HIS A 721 -34.15 25.33 -11.15
N ARG A 722 -34.24 26.59 -11.60
CA ARG A 722 -35.45 27.15 -12.28
C ARG A 722 -35.56 26.70 -13.72
N ASP A 723 -34.55 26.07 -14.29
CA ASP A 723 -34.46 25.67 -15.68
C ASP A 723 -33.97 24.23 -15.81
N ILE A 724 -34.46 23.55 -16.84
CA ILE A 724 -34.04 22.19 -17.21
C ILE A 724 -33.72 22.15 -18.71
N ASP A 725 -32.59 21.54 -19.06
CA ASP A 725 -32.16 21.35 -20.45
C ASP A 725 -32.38 19.88 -20.87
N ILE A 726 -33.34 19.66 -21.76
CA ILE A 726 -33.69 18.33 -22.28
C ILE A 726 -33.29 18.15 -23.76
N ARG A 727 -32.42 19.02 -24.29
CA ARG A 727 -31.97 18.91 -25.69
C ARG A 727 -31.23 17.61 -25.92
N GLY A 728 -31.56 16.91 -27.02
CA GLY A 728 -30.92 15.64 -27.38
C GLY A 728 -31.55 14.40 -26.76
N MET A 729 -32.54 14.53 -25.88
CA MET A 729 -33.29 13.39 -25.30
C MET A 729 -34.36 12.87 -26.27
N MET A 730 -34.73 11.61 -26.14
CA MET A 730 -35.92 11.03 -26.78
C MET A 730 -37.19 11.52 -26.05
N VAL A 731 -38.34 11.56 -26.75
CA VAL A 731 -39.57 12.11 -26.17
C VAL A 731 -40.01 11.39 -24.89
N ASP A 732 -39.95 10.07 -24.90
CA ASP A 732 -40.34 9.23 -23.74
C ASP A 732 -39.38 9.46 -22.52
N GLU A 733 -38.12 9.68 -22.81
CA GLU A 733 -37.08 9.97 -21.81
C GLU A 733 -37.28 11.37 -21.21
N ALA A 734 -37.60 12.36 -22.06
CA ALA A 734 -37.90 13.71 -21.64
C ALA A 734 -39.18 13.78 -20.78
N GLU A 735 -40.23 12.99 -21.06
CA GLU A 735 -41.46 12.96 -20.26
C GLU A 735 -41.17 12.47 -18.82
N MET A 736 -40.33 11.45 -18.65
CA MET A 736 -39.97 10.93 -17.34
C MET A 736 -39.18 11.95 -16.50
N VAL A 737 -38.19 12.58 -17.13
CA VAL A 737 -37.34 13.60 -16.49
C VAL A 737 -38.15 14.83 -16.12
N LEU A 738 -39.05 15.27 -16.99
CA LEU A 738 -39.96 16.41 -16.75
C LEU A 738 -40.94 16.14 -15.61
N GLY A 739 -41.43 14.90 -15.46
CA GLY A 739 -42.31 14.54 -14.34
C GLY A 739 -41.65 14.76 -13.00
N MET A 740 -40.43 14.25 -12.84
CA MET A 740 -39.65 14.44 -11.60
C MET A 740 -39.32 15.91 -11.36
N PHE A 741 -38.87 16.62 -12.39
CA PHE A 741 -38.50 18.03 -12.30
C PHE A 741 -39.68 18.93 -11.90
N LEU A 742 -40.86 18.73 -12.47
CA LEU A 742 -42.07 19.50 -12.14
C LEU A 742 -42.56 19.19 -10.71
N ASP A 743 -42.51 17.94 -10.30
CA ASP A 743 -42.88 17.55 -8.93
C ASP A 743 -41.90 18.16 -7.89
N ASP A 744 -40.60 18.08 -8.15
CA ASP A 744 -39.55 18.68 -7.33
C ASP A 744 -39.68 20.24 -7.29
N SER A 745 -39.99 20.85 -8.41
CA SER A 745 -40.19 22.32 -8.51
C SER A 745 -41.38 22.81 -7.72
N VAL A 746 -42.49 22.08 -7.72
CA VAL A 746 -43.67 22.36 -6.91
C VAL A 746 -43.36 22.17 -5.42
N MET A 747 -42.66 21.09 -5.07
CA MET A 747 -42.21 20.84 -3.70
C MET A 747 -41.24 21.93 -3.19
N ALA A 748 -40.44 22.52 -4.10
CA ALA A 748 -39.56 23.65 -3.80
C ALA A 748 -40.27 25.01 -3.74
N GLY A 749 -41.59 25.04 -4.09
CA GLY A 749 -42.42 26.29 -4.05
C GLY A 749 -42.10 27.24 -5.21
N LEU A 750 -41.60 26.73 -6.34
CA LEU A 750 -41.38 27.53 -7.55
C LEU A 750 -42.71 27.77 -8.23
N SER A 751 -42.98 29.02 -8.61
CA SER A 751 -44.20 29.40 -9.37
C SER A 751 -44.00 29.31 -10.90
N GLN A 752 -42.75 29.30 -11.36
CA GLN A 752 -42.41 29.25 -12.77
C GLN A 752 -41.12 28.49 -12.99
N VAL A 753 -41.05 27.69 -14.06
CA VAL A 753 -39.84 26.94 -14.50
C VAL A 753 -39.68 27.02 -16.00
N LEU A 754 -38.42 26.94 -16.47
CA LEU A 754 -38.05 27.05 -17.89
C LEU A 754 -37.60 25.66 -18.41
N ILE A 755 -38.18 25.18 -19.48
CA ILE A 755 -37.83 23.92 -20.12
C ILE A 755 -37.16 24.21 -21.47
N ILE A 756 -35.89 23.84 -21.63
CA ILE A 756 -35.10 24.06 -22.84
C ILE A 756 -35.09 22.79 -23.68
N HIS A 757 -35.85 22.76 -24.80
CA HIS A 757 -35.98 21.61 -25.70
C HIS A 757 -35.31 21.79 -27.05
N GLY A 758 -34.83 22.98 -27.36
CA GLY A 758 -34.17 23.33 -28.64
C GLY A 758 -35.15 23.53 -29.81
N LYS A 759 -34.60 24.05 -30.92
CA LYS A 759 -35.36 24.35 -32.12
C LYS A 759 -35.45 23.23 -33.16
N GLY A 760 -34.69 22.11 -33.03
CA GLY A 760 -34.52 21.02 -33.98
C GLY A 760 -35.75 20.68 -34.87
N THR A 761 -36.04 19.40 -35.07
CA THR A 761 -37.19 18.93 -35.88
C THR A 761 -38.58 19.24 -35.28
N GLY A 762 -38.61 19.74 -34.05
CA GLY A 762 -39.84 20.06 -33.32
C GLY A 762 -40.55 18.86 -32.69
N ALA A 763 -40.02 17.65 -32.84
CA ALA A 763 -40.61 16.44 -32.25
C ALA A 763 -40.62 16.50 -30.71
N LEU A 764 -39.47 16.86 -30.11
CA LEU A 764 -39.32 17.01 -28.65
C LEU A 764 -40.27 18.08 -28.09
N ARG A 765 -40.34 19.27 -28.76
CA ARG A 765 -41.25 20.33 -28.39
C ARG A 765 -42.73 19.85 -28.40
N LYS A 766 -43.16 19.10 -29.43
CA LYS A 766 -44.52 18.59 -29.51
C LYS A 766 -44.84 17.59 -28.40
N GLY A 767 -43.89 16.71 -28.06
CA GLY A 767 -44.00 15.80 -26.95
C GLY A 767 -44.12 16.52 -25.60
N VAL A 768 -43.19 17.45 -25.33
CA VAL A 768 -43.21 18.27 -24.10
C VAL A 768 -44.51 19.02 -23.93
N HIS A 769 -45.03 19.71 -24.99
CA HIS A 769 -46.29 20.42 -24.89
C HIS A 769 -47.49 19.49 -24.73
N ALA A 770 -47.46 18.26 -25.30
CA ALA A 770 -48.50 17.24 -25.08
C ALA A 770 -48.46 16.72 -23.64
N TYR A 771 -47.29 16.54 -23.06
CA TYR A 771 -47.10 16.16 -21.68
C TYR A 771 -47.58 17.22 -20.69
N LEU A 772 -47.15 18.46 -20.84
CA LEU A 772 -47.52 19.59 -20.00
C LEU A 772 -49.04 19.82 -19.95
N LYS A 773 -49.75 19.64 -21.06
CA LYS A 773 -51.22 19.70 -21.13
C LYS A 773 -51.98 18.72 -20.20
N ARG A 774 -51.33 17.60 -19.91
CA ARG A 774 -51.89 16.51 -19.07
C ARG A 774 -51.39 16.49 -17.64
N HIS A 775 -50.34 17.29 -17.34
CA HIS A 775 -49.72 17.27 -16.03
C HIS A 775 -50.53 18.11 -15.03
N ARG A 776 -50.88 17.53 -13.89
CA ARG A 776 -51.80 18.09 -12.88
C ARG A 776 -51.26 19.35 -12.19
N ASN A 777 -49.95 19.54 -12.13
CA ASN A 777 -49.28 20.64 -11.41
C ASN A 777 -48.95 21.81 -12.33
N VAL A 778 -49.37 21.82 -13.59
CA VAL A 778 -49.14 22.87 -14.61
C VAL A 778 -50.38 23.73 -14.74
N ALA A 779 -50.24 25.01 -14.44
CA ALA A 779 -51.34 26.00 -14.59
C ALA A 779 -51.41 26.55 -16.05
N SER A 780 -50.27 26.94 -16.60
CA SER A 780 -50.18 27.41 -17.98
C SER A 780 -48.74 27.20 -18.51
N PHE A 781 -48.58 27.19 -19.86
CA PHE A 781 -47.25 27.22 -20.47
C PHE A 781 -47.26 28.02 -21.77
N ASN A 782 -46.18 28.75 -22.00
CA ASN A 782 -45.97 29.58 -23.16
C ASN A 782 -44.54 29.48 -23.69
N PHE A 783 -44.27 29.91 -24.91
CA PHE A 783 -42.89 30.05 -25.38
C PHE A 783 -42.14 31.08 -24.53
N ALA A 784 -40.90 30.78 -24.22
CA ALA A 784 -40.01 31.69 -23.51
C ALA A 784 -39.71 32.95 -24.38
N ASP A 785 -39.31 34.01 -23.70
CA ASP A 785 -38.91 35.24 -24.39
C ASP A 785 -37.69 35.05 -25.30
N MET A 786 -37.50 35.96 -26.30
CA MET A 786 -36.38 35.87 -27.25
C MET A 786 -35.00 35.83 -26.55
N SER A 787 -34.90 36.46 -25.39
CA SER A 787 -33.70 36.49 -24.54
C SER A 787 -33.46 35.19 -23.75
N GLU A 788 -34.49 34.36 -23.60
CA GLU A 788 -34.44 33.09 -22.82
C GLU A 788 -34.60 31.84 -23.71
N GLY A 789 -34.37 31.93 -25.01
CA GLY A 789 -34.37 30.82 -25.94
C GLY A 789 -35.52 30.84 -26.99
N GLY A 790 -36.51 31.68 -26.83
CA GLY A 790 -37.64 31.87 -27.77
C GLY A 790 -38.39 30.56 -28.05
N THR A 791 -38.64 30.23 -29.32
CA THR A 791 -39.35 29.00 -29.72
C THR A 791 -38.60 27.69 -29.44
N GLY A 792 -37.36 27.75 -28.88
CA GLY A 792 -36.58 26.61 -28.43
C GLY A 792 -36.69 26.32 -26.94
N ALA A 793 -37.43 27.14 -26.18
CA ALA A 793 -37.68 26.93 -24.76
C ALA A 793 -39.17 27.22 -24.44
N THR A 794 -39.67 26.57 -23.38
CA THR A 794 -41.04 26.69 -22.89
C THR A 794 -41.05 27.12 -21.43
N LEU A 795 -41.69 28.26 -21.15
CA LEU A 795 -41.90 28.74 -19.78
C LEU A 795 -43.19 28.10 -19.25
N VAL A 796 -43.11 27.46 -18.08
CA VAL A 796 -44.23 26.74 -17.44
C VAL A 796 -44.57 27.40 -16.13
N GLU A 797 -45.84 27.72 -15.93
CA GLU A 797 -46.38 28.18 -14.66
C GLU A 797 -46.97 26.99 -13.89
N LEU A 798 -46.56 26.86 -12.66
CA LEU A 798 -46.96 25.78 -11.78
C LEU A 798 -48.11 26.24 -10.84
N GLN A 799 -48.97 25.26 -10.51
CA GLN A 799 -50.14 25.52 -9.62
C GLN A 799 -49.71 25.59 -8.18
#